data_ab68ff49e6157e9ebc8ccfcf0874dfa0
#
_entry.id   ab68ff49e6157e9ebc8ccfcf0874dfa0
#
_cell.length_a   1.000
_cell.length_b   1.000
_cell.length_c   1.000
_cell.angle_alpha   90.00
_cell.angle_beta   90.00
_cell.angle_gamma   90.00
#
_symmetry.space_group_name_H-M   'P 1'
#
loop_
_entity.id
_entity.type
_entity.pdbx_description
1 polymer ?
#
loop_
_entity_poly.entity_id
_entity_poly.type
_entity_poly.pdbx_seq_one_letter_code
_entity_poly.pdbx_strand_id
1 'polypeptide(L)'
;MSTQATHVVPARSRSALFAEQTYAGVLGKLIGVYLGRAVEGWSYRNIREKFGEIDYYVNDQVNWPLIVPDDDISGTFLFFRALEDNGFPRDLAAKTVGDTWLNYIVEDKTVLWWGGLGRSTEHTAYLRLKAGIDAPRSGSSELNSRAMSEAIGAEIFIDTWAMSNPGDPERAAAMARAAASVSHDGVAVEAAVLLAAMEAYAFVESDIDTLLDYGCRVIHHDELRRIIGDVREQCAKAAHWRDVRRWLGDNHSYAHYPGCCPMVPNHALLLASFILGKDDFQEGLKIAVSSGWDTDCNAGNLGCLNGIRLGVKALEQGPDFRGPVSDLMYVVNADGGECLSDAVIETRRVRRAAAALSGETYEPPAARFAFEYSGAVQGFQLCPLHEGRQGVTAVGNLNTTGPDNGLELRYEALAKGVTGSVSVPTFIDPKPRSLSETSYFEVVASPSVYATQTVRATLEAFEQTSPAVRFFIIHYDGGGELQRISGELLTLRKGKNNLTWRVPDTNGLPIYRLGVELVSEHRATGRIAIIDLDWSGAPEAFVMGGAFDLSPKLTPFDTSSYWIKSFVSSARHFAPDIFSTFCLSHPGANGVITTGSRDWVDYQVSSKLTLDLHKAVGLVARARGHRRYYAGILENQTAKIIKRTDRTVQVLAEMKYPYKENLTLILALSAAGETLRFAIDGHEVLSATDSAYAAGGAGFLIEEGTVPAHGFAVRKIAAATAGG
;
A
#
# COMPACT_ATOMS: atom_id res chain seq x y z
N MET A 1 9.41 11.28 -46.84
CA MET A 1 9.89 10.15 -46.04
C MET A 1 11.02 10.69 -45.17
N SER A 2 10.67 11.13 -43.96
CA SER A 2 11.65 11.60 -42.96
C SER A 2 11.79 10.47 -41.96
N THR A 3 12.97 9.85 -41.93
CA THR A 3 13.36 8.88 -40.92
C THR A 3 13.51 9.61 -39.60
N GLN A 4 12.47 9.53 -38.76
CA GLN A 4 12.58 9.95 -37.36
C GLN A 4 13.56 9.00 -36.65
N ALA A 5 14.66 9.57 -36.18
CA ALA A 5 15.61 8.90 -35.32
C ALA A 5 14.87 8.49 -34.02
N THR A 6 14.74 7.20 -33.82
CA THR A 6 14.42 6.63 -32.52
C THR A 6 15.56 7.05 -31.57
N HIS A 7 15.27 7.94 -30.63
CA HIS A 7 16.20 8.25 -29.55
C HIS A 7 16.43 6.98 -28.70
N VAL A 8 17.42 6.21 -29.08
CA VAL A 8 17.90 5.08 -28.28
C VAL A 8 18.62 5.69 -27.07
N VAL A 9 18.00 5.61 -25.91
CA VAL A 9 18.64 5.93 -24.63
C VAL A 9 19.90 5.06 -24.49
N PRO A 10 21.09 5.64 -24.21
CA PRO A 10 22.34 4.87 -24.12
C PRO A 10 22.27 3.84 -22.99
N ALA A 11 23.14 2.83 -23.05
CA ALA A 11 23.22 1.62 -22.23
C ALA A 11 23.42 1.79 -20.70
N ARG A 12 22.83 2.78 -20.08
CA ARG A 12 22.59 2.85 -18.63
C ARG A 12 21.20 2.29 -18.33
N SER A 13 21.09 1.48 -17.27
CA SER A 13 19.80 1.00 -16.78
C SER A 13 18.78 2.13 -16.77
N ARG A 14 17.66 1.98 -17.48
CA ARG A 14 16.56 2.96 -17.48
C ARG A 14 16.06 3.18 -16.05
N SER A 15 15.98 2.11 -15.27
CA SER A 15 15.62 2.18 -13.86
C SER A 15 16.56 3.06 -13.03
N ALA A 16 17.88 3.00 -13.29
CA ALA A 16 18.85 3.84 -12.59
C ALA A 16 18.85 5.29 -13.08
N LEU A 17 18.65 5.51 -14.40
CA LEU A 17 18.63 6.84 -15.01
C LEU A 17 17.44 7.68 -14.51
N PHE A 18 16.28 7.04 -14.35
CA PHE A 18 15.03 7.72 -14.00
C PHE A 18 14.61 7.55 -12.54
N ALA A 19 15.51 7.08 -11.67
CA ALA A 19 15.21 6.77 -10.28
C ALA A 19 14.62 7.94 -9.49
N GLU A 20 15.20 9.11 -9.60
CA GLU A 20 14.75 10.33 -8.90
C GLU A 20 13.41 10.82 -9.44
N GLN A 21 13.21 10.77 -10.76
CA GLN A 21 11.93 11.16 -11.39
C GLN A 21 10.81 10.19 -11.00
N THR A 22 11.08 8.88 -10.92
CA THR A 22 10.10 7.91 -10.42
C THR A 22 9.70 8.22 -8.98
N TYR A 23 10.68 8.51 -8.11
CA TYR A 23 10.38 8.89 -6.73
C TYR A 23 9.59 10.20 -6.65
N ALA A 24 9.95 11.20 -7.46
CA ALA A 24 9.23 12.46 -7.53
C ALA A 24 7.79 12.29 -8.03
N GLY A 25 7.56 11.38 -8.98
CA GLY A 25 6.21 11.02 -9.44
C GLY A 25 5.37 10.37 -8.35
N VAL A 26 5.93 9.37 -7.65
CA VAL A 26 5.25 8.72 -6.50
C VAL A 26 4.94 9.73 -5.39
N LEU A 27 5.92 10.56 -5.01
CA LEU A 27 5.74 11.58 -3.98
C LEU A 27 4.74 12.67 -4.42
N GLY A 28 4.80 13.07 -5.70
CA GLY A 28 3.87 14.04 -6.28
C GLY A 28 2.42 13.53 -6.28
N LYS A 29 2.19 12.25 -6.62
CA LYS A 29 0.88 11.59 -6.47
C LYS A 29 0.38 11.71 -5.04
N LEU A 30 1.22 11.36 -4.09
CA LEU A 30 0.90 11.35 -2.66
C LEU A 30 0.51 12.74 -2.15
N ILE A 31 1.31 13.75 -2.48
CA ILE A 31 1.04 15.16 -2.12
C ILE A 31 -0.28 15.61 -2.72
N GLY A 32 -0.52 15.34 -4.01
CA GLY A 32 -1.73 15.74 -4.71
C GLY A 32 -2.99 15.13 -4.10
N VAL A 33 -3.00 13.82 -3.87
CA VAL A 33 -4.12 13.11 -3.26
C VAL A 33 -4.43 13.69 -1.88
N TYR A 34 -3.47 13.78 -0.99
CA TYR A 34 -3.72 14.27 0.37
C TYR A 34 -4.04 15.77 0.43
N LEU A 35 -3.61 16.56 -0.55
CA LEU A 35 -4.03 17.97 -0.67
C LEU A 35 -5.51 18.08 -1.07
N GLY A 36 -5.96 17.24 -2.03
CA GLY A 36 -7.31 17.25 -2.56
C GLY A 36 -8.34 16.58 -1.67
N ARG A 37 -7.95 15.49 -0.97
CA ARG A 37 -8.84 14.58 -0.22
C ARG A 37 -9.79 15.28 0.76
N ALA A 38 -9.32 16.32 1.43
CA ALA A 38 -10.10 17.05 2.44
C ALA A 38 -11.35 17.77 1.87
N VAL A 39 -11.37 18.01 0.56
CA VAL A 39 -12.44 18.73 -0.15
C VAL A 39 -12.98 17.99 -1.37
N GLU A 40 -12.73 16.68 -1.45
CA GLU A 40 -13.26 15.81 -2.50
C GLU A 40 -14.81 15.93 -2.56
N GLY A 41 -15.31 16.03 -3.78
CA GLY A 41 -16.76 16.18 -4.03
C GLY A 41 -17.36 17.53 -3.65
N TRP A 42 -16.55 18.46 -3.12
CA TRP A 42 -17.06 19.80 -2.82
C TRP A 42 -17.32 20.60 -4.10
N SER A 43 -18.37 21.41 -4.08
CA SER A 43 -18.61 22.35 -5.16
C SER A 43 -17.54 23.46 -5.16
N TYR A 44 -17.17 23.94 -6.35
CA TYR A 44 -16.28 25.10 -6.51
C TYR A 44 -16.74 26.30 -5.68
N ARG A 45 -18.08 26.50 -5.58
CA ARG A 45 -18.67 27.57 -4.79
C ARG A 45 -18.33 27.42 -3.30
N ASN A 46 -18.51 26.22 -2.73
CA ASN A 46 -18.27 25.96 -1.31
C ASN A 46 -16.79 26.11 -0.96
N ILE A 47 -15.89 25.63 -1.83
CA ILE A 47 -14.44 25.80 -1.65
C ILE A 47 -14.10 27.28 -1.64
N ARG A 48 -14.58 28.03 -2.63
CA ARG A 48 -14.32 29.48 -2.74
C ARG A 48 -14.86 30.27 -1.57
N GLU A 49 -16.05 29.95 -1.08
CA GLU A 49 -16.68 30.64 0.05
C GLU A 49 -15.96 30.35 1.38
N LYS A 50 -15.46 29.14 1.56
CA LYS A 50 -14.82 28.73 2.81
C LYS A 50 -13.33 29.03 2.86
N PHE A 51 -12.59 28.76 1.78
CA PHE A 51 -11.14 28.81 1.74
C PHE A 51 -10.59 29.92 0.81
N GLY A 52 -11.39 30.38 -0.16
CA GLY A 52 -10.93 31.26 -1.25
C GLY A 52 -10.16 30.49 -2.31
N GLU A 53 -8.90 30.17 -2.04
CA GLU A 53 -8.02 29.23 -2.74
C GLU A 53 -7.41 28.26 -1.74
N ILE A 54 -7.08 27.06 -2.20
CA ILE A 54 -6.41 26.03 -1.38
C ILE A 54 -4.97 25.93 -1.90
N ASP A 55 -4.07 26.51 -1.16
CA ASP A 55 -2.63 26.55 -1.42
C ASP A 55 -1.81 25.73 -0.41
N TYR A 56 -2.46 25.10 0.54
CA TYR A 56 -1.90 24.19 1.54
C TYR A 56 -2.96 23.22 2.08
N TYR A 57 -2.54 22.24 2.86
CA TYR A 57 -3.44 21.28 3.50
C TYR A 57 -4.50 21.94 4.36
N VAL A 58 -5.77 21.60 4.14
CA VAL A 58 -6.93 22.13 4.89
C VAL A 58 -7.62 21.05 5.74
N ASN A 59 -7.04 19.87 5.83
CA ASN A 59 -7.56 18.72 6.55
C ASN A 59 -7.96 19.04 8.00
N ASP A 60 -7.14 19.77 8.74
CA ASP A 60 -7.43 20.18 10.12
C ASP A 60 -8.63 21.12 10.20
N GLN A 61 -8.85 21.96 9.18
CA GLN A 61 -9.98 22.90 9.13
C GLN A 61 -11.32 22.21 8.86
N VAL A 62 -11.27 20.97 8.38
CA VAL A 62 -12.45 20.10 8.16
C VAL A 62 -12.48 18.91 9.12
N ASN A 63 -11.53 18.86 10.07
CA ASN A 63 -11.42 17.82 11.10
C ASN A 63 -11.20 16.42 10.52
N TRP A 64 -10.34 16.31 9.49
CA TRP A 64 -9.92 15.07 8.88
C TRP A 64 -8.43 14.78 9.15
N PRO A 65 -8.03 13.51 9.36
CA PRO A 65 -6.60 13.19 9.36
C PRO A 65 -6.00 13.40 7.97
N LEU A 66 -4.73 13.84 7.93
CA LEU A 66 -4.06 14.08 6.65
C LEU A 66 -3.80 12.77 5.89
N ILE A 67 -3.23 11.78 6.58
CA ILE A 67 -2.90 10.48 5.98
C ILE A 67 -4.04 9.52 6.27
N VAL A 68 -4.71 9.10 5.23
CA VAL A 68 -5.89 8.23 5.28
C VAL A 68 -5.81 7.14 4.20
N PRO A 69 -6.50 6.01 4.37
CA PRO A 69 -6.77 5.11 3.26
C PRO A 69 -7.54 5.83 2.17
N ASP A 70 -7.12 5.64 0.93
CA ASP A 70 -7.65 6.31 -0.24
C ASP A 70 -7.58 5.38 -1.45
N ASP A 71 -8.55 5.43 -2.38
CA ASP A 71 -8.56 4.59 -3.57
C ASP A 71 -7.58 5.07 -4.63
N ASP A 72 -7.32 6.38 -4.73
CA ASP A 72 -6.26 6.95 -5.58
C ASP A 72 -4.87 6.41 -5.20
N ILE A 73 -4.63 6.16 -3.92
CA ILE A 73 -3.39 5.57 -3.43
C ILE A 73 -3.46 4.04 -3.55
N SER A 74 -4.51 3.42 -2.99
CA SER A 74 -4.59 1.97 -2.93
C SER A 74 -4.68 1.34 -4.31
N GLY A 75 -5.52 1.87 -5.21
CA GLY A 75 -5.67 1.36 -6.57
C GLY A 75 -4.38 1.50 -7.39
N THR A 76 -3.75 2.67 -7.33
CA THR A 76 -2.50 2.97 -8.04
C THR A 76 -1.39 1.99 -7.68
N PHE A 77 -1.09 1.79 -6.39
CA PHE A 77 0.03 0.96 -5.95
C PHE A 77 -0.31 -0.53 -5.76
N LEU A 78 -1.58 -0.90 -5.85
CA LEU A 78 -2.03 -2.27 -5.71
C LEU A 78 -2.21 -3.00 -7.04
N PHE A 79 -2.96 -2.42 -7.98
CA PHE A 79 -3.31 -3.12 -9.21
C PHE A 79 -2.10 -3.40 -10.10
N PHE A 80 -1.13 -2.54 -10.07
CA PHE A 80 0.14 -2.68 -10.75
C PHE A 80 0.95 -3.91 -10.26
N ARG A 81 0.65 -4.49 -9.08
CA ARG A 81 1.24 -5.76 -8.61
C ARG A 81 0.94 -6.94 -9.54
N ALA A 82 -0.02 -6.79 -10.47
CA ALA A 82 -0.23 -7.74 -11.55
C ALA A 82 1.04 -8.02 -12.35
N LEU A 83 1.94 -7.05 -12.50
CA LEU A 83 3.24 -7.25 -13.16
C LEU A 83 4.14 -8.18 -12.33
N GLU A 84 4.34 -7.86 -11.05
CA GLU A 84 5.20 -8.66 -10.14
C GLU A 84 4.66 -10.09 -9.99
N ASP A 85 3.37 -10.22 -9.74
CA ASP A 85 2.69 -11.49 -9.48
C ASP A 85 2.71 -12.44 -10.69
N ASN A 86 2.92 -11.92 -11.91
CA ASN A 86 2.92 -12.69 -13.15
C ASN A 86 4.27 -12.63 -13.90
N GLY A 87 5.37 -12.26 -13.22
CA GLY A 87 6.71 -12.29 -13.78
C GLY A 87 7.00 -11.19 -14.83
N PHE A 88 6.36 -10.03 -14.67
CA PHE A 88 6.56 -8.83 -15.48
C PHE A 88 6.30 -9.04 -16.98
N PRO A 89 5.09 -9.48 -17.38
CA PRO A 89 4.76 -9.67 -18.78
C PRO A 89 4.79 -8.34 -19.54
N ARG A 90 5.41 -8.32 -20.73
CA ARG A 90 5.42 -7.15 -21.60
C ARG A 90 4.06 -6.94 -22.27
N ASP A 91 3.37 -8.02 -22.60
CA ASP A 91 2.02 -8.04 -23.16
C ASP A 91 1.04 -8.36 -22.02
N LEU A 92 0.59 -7.31 -21.34
CA LEU A 92 -0.32 -7.45 -20.19
C LEU A 92 -1.76 -7.62 -20.68
N ALA A 93 -2.40 -8.73 -20.30
CA ALA A 93 -3.81 -8.95 -20.55
C ALA A 93 -4.69 -8.30 -19.48
N ALA A 94 -5.79 -7.67 -19.85
CA ALA A 94 -6.77 -7.10 -18.91
C ALA A 94 -7.27 -8.15 -17.89
N LYS A 95 -7.48 -9.40 -18.34
CA LYS A 95 -7.83 -10.52 -17.45
C LYS A 95 -6.84 -10.71 -16.30
N THR A 96 -5.54 -10.61 -16.55
CA THR A 96 -4.49 -10.74 -15.53
C THR A 96 -4.63 -9.68 -14.44
N VAL A 97 -4.91 -8.44 -14.84
CA VAL A 97 -5.20 -7.35 -13.89
C VAL A 97 -6.49 -7.63 -13.12
N GLY A 98 -7.54 -8.11 -13.78
CA GLY A 98 -8.80 -8.50 -13.13
C GLY A 98 -8.62 -9.63 -12.11
N ASP A 99 -7.78 -10.62 -12.38
CA ASP A 99 -7.45 -11.68 -11.41
C ASP A 99 -6.66 -11.12 -10.21
N THR A 100 -5.81 -10.09 -10.41
CA THR A 100 -5.13 -9.35 -9.35
C THR A 100 -6.13 -8.60 -8.46
N TRP A 101 -7.16 -7.96 -9.03
CA TRP A 101 -8.25 -7.35 -8.25
C TRP A 101 -8.89 -8.37 -7.32
N LEU A 102 -9.21 -9.56 -7.84
CA LEU A 102 -9.82 -10.64 -7.04
C LEU A 102 -8.92 -11.17 -5.93
N ASN A 103 -7.59 -11.06 -6.07
CA ASN A 103 -6.64 -11.47 -5.05
C ASN A 103 -6.53 -10.45 -3.90
N TYR A 104 -6.55 -9.16 -4.21
CA TYR A 104 -6.20 -8.11 -3.26
C TYR A 104 -7.37 -7.32 -2.70
N ILE A 105 -8.49 -7.26 -3.40
CA ILE A 105 -9.70 -6.59 -2.88
C ILE A 105 -10.40 -7.52 -1.89
N VAL A 106 -10.68 -7.00 -0.70
CA VAL A 106 -11.55 -7.64 0.31
C VAL A 106 -12.92 -7.00 0.24
N GLU A 107 -13.93 -7.79 -0.09
CA GLU A 107 -15.32 -7.34 -0.25
C GLU A 107 -15.84 -6.69 1.04
N ASP A 108 -16.50 -5.55 0.91
CA ASP A 108 -17.05 -4.73 1.99
C ASP A 108 -16.00 -4.16 2.98
N LYS A 109 -14.69 -4.20 2.65
CA LYS A 109 -13.64 -3.78 3.59
C LYS A 109 -12.55 -2.88 3.01
N THR A 110 -12.28 -2.94 1.73
CA THR A 110 -11.25 -2.09 1.11
C THR A 110 -11.82 -0.81 0.54
N VAL A 111 -10.95 0.17 0.28
CA VAL A 111 -11.30 1.52 -0.17
C VAL A 111 -12.02 1.63 -1.52
N LEU A 112 -12.10 0.56 -2.28
CA LEU A 112 -12.87 0.52 -3.53
C LEU A 112 -14.34 0.13 -3.31
N TRP A 113 -14.76 -0.03 -2.06
CA TRP A 113 -16.03 -0.61 -1.66
C TRP A 113 -17.02 0.44 -1.19
N TRP A 114 -17.54 1.24 -2.10
CA TRP A 114 -18.46 2.33 -1.75
C TRP A 114 -19.68 2.38 -2.66
N GLY A 115 -20.66 1.59 -2.35
CA GLY A 115 -21.99 1.74 -2.92
C GLY A 115 -22.62 0.53 -3.59
N GLY A 116 -21.84 -0.48 -4.02
CA GLY A 116 -22.37 -1.71 -4.60
C GLY A 116 -22.60 -1.67 -6.11
N LEU A 117 -23.27 -2.70 -6.61
CA LEU A 117 -23.55 -2.90 -8.02
C LEU A 117 -24.36 -1.73 -8.63
N GLY A 118 -23.82 -1.12 -9.67
CA GLY A 118 -24.43 0.01 -10.36
C GLY A 118 -24.37 1.34 -9.59
N ARG A 119 -23.58 1.38 -8.49
CA ARG A 119 -23.34 2.60 -7.71
C ARG A 119 -21.88 3.03 -7.77
N SER A 120 -20.95 2.13 -7.45
CA SER A 120 -19.51 2.30 -7.65
C SER A 120 -19.10 1.56 -8.93
N THR A 121 -18.27 2.17 -9.75
CA THR A 121 -17.73 1.59 -10.99
C THR A 121 -16.83 0.40 -10.65
N GLU A 122 -15.92 0.58 -9.72
CA GLU A 122 -14.94 -0.41 -9.30
C GLU A 122 -15.61 -1.59 -8.60
N HIS A 123 -16.55 -1.32 -7.71
CA HIS A 123 -17.35 -2.36 -7.05
C HIS A 123 -18.18 -3.15 -8.07
N THR A 124 -18.79 -2.47 -9.04
CA THR A 124 -19.53 -3.12 -10.13
C THR A 124 -18.63 -4.06 -10.92
N ALA A 125 -17.43 -3.60 -11.33
CA ALA A 125 -16.47 -4.42 -12.07
C ALA A 125 -15.99 -5.63 -11.23
N TYR A 126 -15.68 -5.42 -9.95
CA TYR A 126 -15.31 -6.49 -9.04
C TYR A 126 -16.40 -7.58 -8.93
N LEU A 127 -17.66 -7.19 -8.77
CA LEU A 127 -18.77 -8.14 -8.73
C LEU A 127 -18.93 -8.91 -10.06
N ARG A 128 -18.66 -8.27 -11.21
CA ARG A 128 -18.61 -8.94 -12.51
C ARG A 128 -17.47 -9.96 -12.58
N LEU A 129 -16.27 -9.56 -12.16
CA LEU A 129 -15.11 -10.48 -12.07
C LEU A 129 -15.39 -11.66 -11.13
N LYS A 130 -16.00 -11.40 -9.98
CA LYS A 130 -16.40 -12.44 -8.98
C LYS A 130 -17.44 -13.38 -9.56
N ALA A 131 -18.35 -12.90 -10.41
CA ALA A 131 -19.33 -13.71 -11.13
C ALA A 131 -18.73 -14.49 -12.34
N GLY A 132 -17.42 -14.39 -12.57
CA GLY A 132 -16.72 -15.10 -13.66
C GLY A 132 -16.73 -14.36 -15.01
N ILE A 133 -17.12 -13.10 -15.03
CA ILE A 133 -17.05 -12.24 -16.24
C ILE A 133 -15.67 -11.58 -16.25
N ASP A 134 -14.80 -12.04 -17.15
CA ASP A 134 -13.43 -11.55 -17.27
C ASP A 134 -13.36 -10.13 -17.86
N ALA A 135 -12.29 -9.40 -17.51
CA ALA A 135 -11.91 -8.17 -18.18
C ALA A 135 -11.45 -8.48 -19.63
N PRO A 136 -11.73 -7.56 -20.59
CA PRO A 136 -12.30 -6.22 -20.41
C PRO A 136 -13.83 -6.15 -20.30
N ARG A 137 -14.57 -7.27 -20.46
CA ARG A 137 -16.03 -7.26 -20.42
C ARG A 137 -16.58 -6.84 -19.06
N SER A 138 -15.86 -7.11 -17.97
CA SER A 138 -16.24 -6.69 -16.60
C SER A 138 -16.43 -5.17 -16.47
N GLY A 139 -15.67 -4.37 -17.23
CA GLY A 139 -15.73 -2.90 -17.24
C GLY A 139 -16.59 -2.30 -18.36
N SER A 140 -17.09 -3.13 -19.30
CA SER A 140 -17.71 -2.63 -20.53
C SER A 140 -19.00 -1.83 -20.30
N SER A 141 -19.19 -0.80 -21.09
CA SER A 141 -20.40 0.03 -21.12
C SER A 141 -21.64 -0.74 -21.60
N GLU A 142 -21.44 -1.78 -22.44
CA GLU A 142 -22.49 -2.71 -22.83
C GLU A 142 -23.11 -3.42 -21.60
N LEU A 143 -22.28 -3.82 -20.65
CA LEU A 143 -22.73 -4.57 -19.46
C LEU A 143 -23.14 -3.66 -18.30
N ASN A 144 -22.46 -2.52 -18.11
CA ASN A 144 -22.56 -1.71 -16.90
C ASN A 144 -23.16 -0.32 -17.15
N SER A 145 -23.47 0.06 -18.37
CA SER A 145 -23.84 1.40 -18.84
C SER A 145 -22.68 2.41 -18.88
N ARG A 146 -22.84 3.44 -19.73
CA ARG A 146 -21.86 4.53 -19.85
C ARG A 146 -21.67 5.30 -18.55
N ALA A 147 -22.75 5.52 -17.78
CA ALA A 147 -22.67 6.22 -16.49
C ALA A 147 -21.75 5.54 -15.46
N MET A 148 -21.63 4.20 -15.55
CA MET A 148 -20.69 3.46 -14.70
C MET A 148 -19.31 3.36 -15.33
N SER A 149 -19.22 3.11 -16.63
CA SER A 149 -17.95 2.79 -17.29
C SER A 149 -17.13 4.01 -17.70
N GLU A 150 -17.70 5.21 -17.70
CA GLU A 150 -17.01 6.44 -18.10
C GLU A 150 -16.70 7.37 -16.90
N ALA A 151 -16.43 6.78 -15.71
CA ALA A 151 -16.00 7.49 -14.51
C ALA A 151 -14.49 7.71 -14.48
N ILE A 152 -14.01 8.57 -13.56
CA ILE A 152 -12.60 8.97 -13.43
C ILE A 152 -11.67 7.83 -12.98
N GLY A 153 -12.18 6.78 -12.33
CA GLY A 153 -11.39 5.71 -11.75
C GLY A 153 -10.40 5.02 -12.70
N ALA A 154 -10.66 5.02 -14.02
CA ALA A 154 -9.69 4.53 -15.00
C ALA A 154 -8.36 5.29 -14.94
N GLU A 155 -8.43 6.61 -14.74
CA GLU A 155 -7.28 7.51 -14.77
C GLU A 155 -6.54 7.52 -13.44
N ILE A 156 -7.23 7.42 -12.31
CA ILE A 156 -6.60 7.47 -10.99
C ILE A 156 -5.66 6.30 -10.72
N PHE A 157 -5.85 5.15 -11.37
CA PHE A 157 -5.04 3.94 -11.15
C PHE A 157 -3.88 3.81 -12.13
N ILE A 158 -3.57 4.84 -12.96
CA ILE A 158 -2.73 4.66 -14.13
C ILE A 158 -1.25 4.97 -13.93
N ASP A 159 -0.89 5.81 -12.95
CA ASP A 159 0.43 6.39 -12.81
C ASP A 159 1.56 5.34 -12.71
N THR A 160 1.36 4.24 -11.96
CA THR A 160 2.37 3.19 -11.83
C THR A 160 2.63 2.41 -13.12
N TRP A 161 1.60 2.27 -13.97
CA TRP A 161 1.76 1.66 -15.30
C TRP A 161 2.60 2.55 -16.21
N ALA A 162 2.43 3.85 -16.12
CA ALA A 162 3.25 4.83 -16.83
C ALA A 162 4.69 4.82 -16.31
N MET A 163 4.88 4.97 -15.00
CA MET A 163 6.20 5.01 -14.36
C MET A 163 6.99 3.70 -14.50
N SER A 164 6.34 2.56 -14.70
CA SER A 164 7.02 1.29 -15.01
C SER A 164 7.52 1.21 -16.46
N ASN A 165 7.20 2.19 -17.30
CA ASN A 165 7.61 2.30 -18.70
C ASN A 165 8.30 3.64 -19.01
N PRO A 166 9.34 4.06 -18.25
CA PRO A 166 9.96 5.38 -18.43
C PRO A 166 10.54 5.53 -19.83
N GLY A 167 10.14 6.60 -20.55
CA GLY A 167 10.56 6.89 -21.92
C GLY A 167 10.02 5.91 -22.97
N ASP A 168 8.99 5.11 -22.65
CA ASP A 168 8.32 4.18 -23.56
C ASP A 168 6.80 4.40 -23.50
N PRO A 169 6.31 5.53 -24.03
CA PRO A 169 4.91 5.92 -23.91
C PRO A 169 3.94 5.00 -24.67
N GLU A 170 4.41 4.29 -25.72
CA GLU A 170 3.55 3.35 -26.46
C GLU A 170 3.24 2.11 -25.60
N ARG A 171 4.24 1.56 -24.90
CA ARG A 171 4.02 0.45 -24.00
C ARG A 171 3.22 0.87 -22.75
N ALA A 172 3.46 2.06 -22.22
CA ALA A 172 2.64 2.63 -21.16
C ALA A 172 1.17 2.73 -21.58
N ALA A 173 0.89 3.26 -22.76
CA ALA A 173 -0.45 3.34 -23.33
C ALA A 173 -1.13 1.97 -23.47
N ALA A 174 -0.40 0.95 -23.95
CA ALA A 174 -0.93 -0.40 -24.10
C ALA A 174 -1.27 -1.05 -22.75
N MET A 175 -0.39 -0.92 -21.75
CA MET A 175 -0.63 -1.43 -20.40
C MET A 175 -1.76 -0.67 -19.69
N ALA A 176 -1.81 0.65 -19.85
CA ALA A 176 -2.89 1.49 -19.34
C ALA A 176 -4.24 1.07 -19.88
N ARG A 177 -4.33 0.81 -21.18
CA ARG A 177 -5.56 0.31 -21.83
C ARG A 177 -6.02 -1.01 -21.22
N ALA A 178 -5.10 -1.95 -21.00
CA ALA A 178 -5.41 -3.24 -20.39
C ALA A 178 -5.87 -3.07 -18.93
N ALA A 179 -5.19 -2.22 -18.14
CA ALA A 179 -5.52 -1.99 -16.74
C ALA A 179 -6.85 -1.23 -16.58
N ALA A 180 -7.05 -0.15 -17.30
CA ALA A 180 -8.26 0.67 -17.25
C ALA A 180 -9.51 -0.12 -17.68
N SER A 181 -9.40 -1.00 -18.67
CA SER A 181 -10.54 -1.77 -19.18
C SER A 181 -11.02 -2.88 -18.25
N VAL A 182 -10.38 -3.08 -17.09
CA VAL A 182 -10.90 -3.98 -16.03
C VAL A 182 -12.25 -3.48 -15.50
N SER A 183 -12.38 -2.17 -15.32
CA SER A 183 -13.54 -1.52 -14.71
C SER A 183 -14.21 -0.47 -15.58
N HIS A 184 -13.53 0.05 -16.61
CA HIS A 184 -13.97 1.20 -17.40
C HIS A 184 -13.98 0.90 -18.89
N ASP A 185 -14.59 1.82 -19.66
CA ASP A 185 -14.75 1.74 -21.13
C ASP A 185 -14.79 3.15 -21.74
N GLY A 186 -14.79 3.20 -23.06
CA GLY A 186 -15.01 4.41 -23.82
C GLY A 186 -14.01 5.54 -23.52
N VAL A 187 -14.53 6.74 -23.29
CA VAL A 187 -13.71 7.94 -23.06
C VAL A 187 -12.83 7.81 -21.82
N ALA A 188 -13.24 7.05 -20.81
CA ALA A 188 -12.47 6.88 -19.59
C ALA A 188 -11.17 6.10 -19.83
N VAL A 189 -11.24 5.02 -20.60
CA VAL A 189 -10.04 4.26 -21.01
C VAL A 189 -9.09 5.11 -21.85
N GLU A 190 -9.64 5.90 -22.76
CA GLU A 190 -8.81 6.75 -23.66
C GLU A 190 -8.14 7.91 -22.90
N ALA A 191 -8.81 8.51 -21.90
CA ALA A 191 -8.20 9.52 -21.04
C ALA A 191 -7.04 8.93 -20.21
N ALA A 192 -7.26 7.76 -19.60
CA ALA A 192 -6.21 7.03 -18.87
C ALA A 192 -5.00 6.68 -19.78
N VAL A 193 -5.25 6.26 -21.02
CA VAL A 193 -4.21 5.98 -22.03
C VAL A 193 -3.41 7.23 -22.38
N LEU A 194 -4.10 8.37 -22.55
CA LEU A 194 -3.48 9.65 -22.83
C LEU A 194 -2.54 10.06 -21.68
N LEU A 195 -3.05 10.04 -20.45
CA LEU A 195 -2.27 10.43 -19.26
C LEU A 195 -1.05 9.52 -19.08
N ALA A 196 -1.24 8.20 -19.16
CA ALA A 196 -0.13 7.26 -19.04
C ALA A 196 0.96 7.46 -20.10
N ALA A 197 0.58 7.78 -21.32
CA ALA A 197 1.53 8.11 -22.39
C ALA A 197 2.28 9.41 -22.10
N MET A 198 1.60 10.43 -21.60
CA MET A 198 2.22 11.70 -21.21
C MET A 198 3.20 11.50 -20.06
N GLU A 199 2.83 10.79 -19.00
CA GLU A 199 3.68 10.50 -17.85
C GLU A 199 4.93 9.68 -18.23
N ALA A 200 4.77 8.63 -19.03
CA ALA A 200 5.91 7.84 -19.50
C ALA A 200 6.84 8.67 -20.41
N TYR A 201 6.30 9.57 -21.21
CA TYR A 201 7.08 10.46 -22.06
C TYR A 201 7.73 11.61 -21.26
N ALA A 202 7.13 12.04 -20.16
CA ALA A 202 7.66 13.08 -19.28
C ALA A 202 9.02 12.75 -18.63
N PHE A 203 9.44 11.49 -18.63
CA PHE A 203 10.80 11.10 -18.23
C PHE A 203 11.89 11.65 -19.17
N VAL A 204 11.55 11.98 -20.40
CA VAL A 204 12.51 12.41 -21.44
C VAL A 204 12.12 13.71 -22.15
N GLU A 205 10.91 14.21 -21.89
CA GLU A 205 10.36 15.42 -22.48
C GLU A 205 9.71 16.25 -21.37
N SER A 206 9.93 17.57 -21.38
CA SER A 206 9.34 18.46 -20.36
C SER A 206 8.39 19.51 -20.93
N ASP A 207 8.35 19.66 -22.24
CA ASP A 207 7.47 20.64 -22.92
C ASP A 207 6.00 20.19 -22.87
N ILE A 208 5.14 21.02 -22.30
CA ILE A 208 3.73 20.73 -22.08
C ILE A 208 2.97 20.46 -23.40
N ASP A 209 3.20 21.28 -24.41
CA ASP A 209 2.53 21.13 -25.69
C ASP A 209 2.96 19.86 -26.42
N THR A 210 4.24 19.51 -26.35
CA THR A 210 4.78 18.26 -26.90
C THR A 210 4.20 17.04 -26.21
N LEU A 211 4.06 17.06 -24.87
CA LEU A 211 3.44 15.98 -24.11
C LEU A 211 1.96 15.80 -24.49
N LEU A 212 1.19 16.89 -24.55
CA LEU A 212 -0.22 16.88 -24.97
C LEU A 212 -0.39 16.39 -26.40
N ASP A 213 0.44 16.86 -27.34
CA ASP A 213 0.40 16.43 -28.73
C ASP A 213 0.69 14.92 -28.86
N TYR A 214 1.61 14.40 -28.04
CA TYR A 214 1.88 12.97 -28.04
C TYR A 214 0.70 12.19 -27.47
N GLY A 215 0.15 12.59 -26.32
CA GLY A 215 -1.03 11.98 -25.72
C GLY A 215 -2.20 11.91 -26.69
N CYS A 216 -2.49 13.02 -27.37
CA CYS A 216 -3.55 13.07 -28.39
C CYS A 216 -3.33 12.12 -29.58
N ARG A 217 -2.09 11.77 -29.91
CA ARG A 217 -1.81 10.83 -31.03
C ARG A 217 -2.11 9.38 -30.67
N VAL A 218 -1.93 8.97 -29.42
CA VAL A 218 -2.08 7.56 -29.01
C VAL A 218 -3.51 7.14 -28.68
N ILE A 219 -4.41 8.10 -28.47
CA ILE A 219 -5.82 7.82 -28.18
C ILE A 219 -6.65 7.60 -29.45
N HIS A 220 -7.79 6.89 -29.34
CA HIS A 220 -8.69 6.57 -30.43
C HIS A 220 -10.10 7.15 -30.24
N HIS A 221 -10.18 8.37 -29.67
CA HIS A 221 -11.46 9.03 -29.33
C HIS A 221 -11.49 10.48 -29.83
N ASP A 222 -12.16 10.71 -30.97
CA ASP A 222 -12.14 12.02 -31.63
C ASP A 222 -12.79 13.14 -30.81
N GLU A 223 -13.87 12.82 -30.05
CA GLU A 223 -14.51 13.81 -29.19
C GLU A 223 -13.58 14.24 -28.06
N LEU A 224 -12.82 13.30 -27.45
CA LEU A 224 -11.83 13.65 -26.44
C LEU A 224 -10.73 14.55 -27.00
N ARG A 225 -10.20 14.24 -28.20
CA ARG A 225 -9.22 15.09 -28.87
C ARG A 225 -9.76 16.51 -29.09
N ARG A 226 -11.03 16.65 -29.49
CA ARG A 226 -11.66 17.95 -29.67
C ARG A 226 -11.77 18.72 -28.34
N ILE A 227 -12.22 18.06 -27.27
CA ILE A 227 -12.33 18.67 -25.93
C ILE A 227 -10.95 19.17 -25.46
N ILE A 228 -9.89 18.38 -25.64
CA ILE A 228 -8.52 18.76 -25.29
C ILE A 228 -8.09 19.99 -26.11
N GLY A 229 -8.40 20.05 -27.39
CA GLY A 229 -8.15 21.22 -28.23
C GLY A 229 -8.87 22.46 -27.72
N ASP A 230 -10.13 22.34 -27.34
CA ASP A 230 -10.94 23.42 -26.78
C ASP A 230 -10.36 23.89 -25.41
N VAL A 231 -9.91 22.98 -24.54
CA VAL A 231 -9.23 23.31 -23.27
C VAL A 231 -7.95 24.10 -23.52
N ARG A 232 -7.08 23.66 -24.46
CA ARG A 232 -5.85 24.36 -24.83
C ARG A 232 -6.15 25.79 -25.33
N GLU A 233 -7.17 25.93 -26.20
CA GLU A 233 -7.58 27.23 -26.71
C GLU A 233 -8.08 28.17 -25.61
N GLN A 234 -8.88 27.66 -24.65
CA GLN A 234 -9.37 28.45 -23.53
C GLN A 234 -8.23 28.86 -22.57
N CYS A 235 -7.32 27.94 -22.26
CA CYS A 235 -6.13 28.24 -21.45
C CYS A 235 -5.26 29.33 -22.08
N ALA A 236 -5.07 29.29 -23.40
CA ALA A 236 -4.30 30.30 -24.14
C ALA A 236 -4.94 31.71 -24.12
N LYS A 237 -6.27 31.80 -24.02
CA LYS A 237 -7.02 33.06 -24.00
C LYS A 237 -7.26 33.60 -22.60
N ALA A 238 -7.17 32.77 -21.57
CA ALA A 238 -7.55 33.12 -20.22
C ALA A 238 -6.58 34.12 -19.59
N ALA A 239 -7.10 35.16 -18.94
CA ALA A 239 -6.30 36.05 -18.10
C ALA A 239 -6.05 35.44 -16.71
N HIS A 240 -6.95 34.56 -16.27
CA HIS A 240 -6.86 33.90 -14.97
C HIS A 240 -7.47 32.49 -15.05
N TRP A 241 -6.94 31.53 -14.29
CA TRP A 241 -7.42 30.15 -14.27
C TRP A 241 -8.93 30.01 -13.97
N ARG A 242 -9.49 30.94 -13.20
CA ARG A 242 -10.94 30.97 -12.90
C ARG A 242 -11.82 31.20 -14.13
N ASP A 243 -11.29 31.81 -15.18
CA ASP A 243 -12.03 31.99 -16.43
C ASP A 243 -12.18 30.65 -17.14
N VAL A 244 -11.12 29.84 -17.16
CA VAL A 244 -11.16 28.46 -17.68
C VAL A 244 -12.07 27.59 -16.82
N ARG A 245 -11.97 27.69 -15.50
CA ARG A 245 -12.86 26.95 -14.59
C ARG A 245 -14.34 27.29 -14.80
N ARG A 246 -14.66 28.54 -15.06
CA ARG A 246 -16.02 28.96 -15.39
C ARG A 246 -16.47 28.34 -16.70
N TRP A 247 -15.65 28.44 -17.73
CA TRP A 247 -15.92 27.84 -19.05
C TRP A 247 -16.14 26.33 -18.95
N LEU A 248 -15.32 25.61 -18.20
CA LEU A 248 -15.52 24.18 -17.92
C LEU A 248 -16.86 23.93 -17.21
N GLY A 249 -17.23 24.77 -16.24
CA GLY A 249 -18.49 24.71 -15.55
C GLY A 249 -19.71 24.85 -16.48
N ASP A 250 -19.60 25.73 -17.46
CA ASP A 250 -20.68 26.05 -18.41
C ASP A 250 -20.79 25.00 -19.54
N ASN A 251 -19.68 24.34 -19.95
CA ASN A 251 -19.63 23.49 -21.12
C ASN A 251 -19.36 22.01 -20.82
N HIS A 252 -18.65 21.69 -19.75
CA HIS A 252 -18.18 20.34 -19.41
C HIS A 252 -18.34 19.99 -17.94
N SER A 253 -19.41 20.47 -17.27
CA SER A 253 -19.70 20.13 -15.89
C SER A 253 -20.36 18.76 -15.71
N TYR A 254 -20.46 18.30 -14.49
CA TYR A 254 -21.19 17.08 -14.11
C TYR A 254 -22.67 17.07 -14.58
N ALA A 255 -23.23 18.23 -14.90
CA ALA A 255 -24.58 18.32 -15.49
C ALA A 255 -24.65 17.84 -16.96
N HIS A 256 -23.52 17.81 -17.64
CA HIS A 256 -23.43 17.42 -19.06
C HIS A 256 -23.09 15.93 -19.27
N TYR A 257 -22.58 15.26 -18.24
CA TYR A 257 -22.11 13.87 -18.33
C TYR A 257 -22.77 13.01 -17.26
N PRO A 258 -23.18 11.76 -17.61
CA PRO A 258 -23.78 10.85 -16.64
C PRO A 258 -22.77 10.28 -15.66
N GLY A 259 -23.24 9.87 -14.49
CA GLY A 259 -22.41 9.24 -13.46
C GLY A 259 -22.12 10.14 -12.27
N CYS A 260 -21.52 9.60 -11.22
CA CYS A 260 -21.20 10.35 -10.00
C CYS A 260 -19.92 11.18 -10.15
N CYS A 261 -18.90 10.63 -10.79
CA CYS A 261 -17.60 11.26 -11.04
C CYS A 261 -17.19 11.06 -12.52
N PRO A 262 -17.84 11.76 -13.47
CA PRO A 262 -17.59 11.52 -14.89
C PRO A 262 -16.18 11.93 -15.31
N MET A 263 -15.59 11.15 -16.22
CA MET A 263 -14.22 11.33 -16.69
C MET A 263 -13.99 12.71 -17.32
N VAL A 264 -14.83 13.13 -18.27
CA VAL A 264 -14.57 14.31 -19.11
C VAL A 264 -14.36 15.61 -18.30
N PRO A 265 -15.22 15.99 -17.33
CA PRO A 265 -15.01 17.20 -16.54
C PRO A 265 -13.69 17.17 -15.77
N ASN A 266 -13.36 16.04 -15.16
CA ASN A 266 -12.18 15.87 -14.33
C ASN A 266 -10.91 15.87 -15.16
N HIS A 267 -10.85 15.08 -16.22
CA HIS A 267 -9.71 15.08 -17.15
C HIS A 267 -9.47 16.48 -17.79
N ALA A 268 -10.53 17.15 -18.22
CA ALA A 268 -10.41 18.50 -18.77
C ALA A 268 -9.87 19.52 -17.73
N LEU A 269 -10.27 19.37 -16.47
CA LEU A 269 -9.76 20.19 -15.37
C LEU A 269 -8.31 19.86 -15.04
N LEU A 270 -7.94 18.59 -15.00
CA LEU A 270 -6.54 18.16 -14.83
C LEU A 270 -5.66 18.80 -15.90
N LEU A 271 -6.01 18.68 -17.18
CA LEU A 271 -5.24 19.25 -18.29
C LEU A 271 -5.21 20.77 -18.26
N ALA A 272 -6.29 21.44 -17.88
CA ALA A 272 -6.30 22.89 -17.69
C ALA A 272 -5.34 23.31 -16.57
N SER A 273 -5.33 22.57 -15.45
CA SER A 273 -4.42 22.81 -14.32
C SER A 273 -2.96 22.56 -14.70
N PHE A 274 -2.69 21.55 -15.51
CA PHE A 274 -1.38 21.25 -16.06
C PHE A 274 -0.85 22.40 -16.96
N ILE A 275 -1.69 22.86 -17.91
CA ILE A 275 -1.32 23.94 -18.83
C ILE A 275 -1.11 25.28 -18.10
N LEU A 276 -2.00 25.63 -17.18
CA LEU A 276 -1.99 26.92 -16.47
C LEU A 276 -0.97 26.95 -15.33
N GLY A 277 -0.69 25.82 -14.71
CA GLY A 277 0.36 25.67 -13.69
C GLY A 277 1.77 25.77 -14.26
N LYS A 278 1.96 25.47 -15.54
CA LYS A 278 3.26 25.52 -16.24
C LYS A 278 4.34 24.71 -15.51
N ASP A 279 5.45 25.34 -15.16
CA ASP A 279 6.58 24.75 -14.45
C ASP A 279 6.51 24.97 -12.92
N ASP A 280 5.36 25.41 -12.43
CA ASP A 280 5.11 25.59 -11.00
C ASP A 280 4.23 24.43 -10.51
N PHE A 281 4.86 23.49 -9.78
CA PHE A 281 4.20 22.32 -9.21
C PHE A 281 3.03 22.71 -8.30
N GLN A 282 3.22 23.74 -7.50
CA GLN A 282 2.24 24.13 -6.49
C GLN A 282 1.09 24.95 -7.07
N GLU A 283 1.36 25.79 -8.05
CA GLU A 283 0.31 26.53 -8.78
C GLU A 283 -0.63 25.55 -9.49
N GLY A 284 -0.09 24.52 -10.14
CA GLY A 284 -0.90 23.47 -10.76
C GLY A 284 -1.83 22.77 -9.78
N LEU A 285 -1.29 22.33 -8.63
CA LEU A 285 -2.09 21.68 -7.58
C LEU A 285 -3.14 22.62 -6.98
N LYS A 286 -2.77 23.88 -6.71
CA LYS A 286 -3.71 24.91 -6.22
C LYS A 286 -4.90 25.08 -7.15
N ILE A 287 -4.66 25.15 -8.46
CA ILE A 287 -5.73 25.26 -9.47
C ILE A 287 -6.63 24.03 -9.43
N ALA A 288 -6.05 22.82 -9.44
CA ALA A 288 -6.81 21.58 -9.43
C ALA A 288 -7.70 21.48 -8.18
N VAL A 289 -7.12 21.64 -6.99
CA VAL A 289 -7.86 21.46 -5.71
C VAL A 289 -8.86 22.60 -5.47
N SER A 290 -8.52 23.85 -5.81
CA SER A 290 -9.43 24.99 -5.64
C SER A 290 -10.62 24.96 -6.59
N SER A 291 -10.61 24.11 -7.61
CA SER A 291 -11.65 24.04 -8.65
C SER A 291 -12.84 23.17 -8.29
N GLY A 292 -12.76 22.34 -7.23
CA GLY A 292 -13.81 21.41 -6.84
C GLY A 292 -13.91 20.20 -7.77
N TRP A 293 -15.00 19.48 -7.73
CA TRP A 293 -15.23 18.17 -8.33
C TRP A 293 -14.41 17.10 -7.62
N ASP A 294 -13.69 16.27 -8.36
CA ASP A 294 -12.86 15.20 -7.84
C ASP A 294 -11.43 15.72 -7.60
N THR A 295 -11.24 16.33 -6.44
CA THR A 295 -10.06 17.15 -6.17
C THR A 295 -8.80 16.35 -5.90
N ASP A 296 -8.90 15.19 -5.27
CA ASP A 296 -7.80 14.27 -4.99
C ASP A 296 -7.37 13.51 -6.24
N CYS A 297 -8.32 12.98 -7.02
CA CYS A 297 -8.06 12.36 -8.30
C CYS A 297 -7.27 13.31 -9.23
N ASN A 298 -7.82 14.52 -9.44
CA ASN A 298 -7.22 15.50 -10.34
C ASN A 298 -5.84 15.96 -9.86
N ALA A 299 -5.69 16.24 -8.57
CA ALA A 299 -4.43 16.69 -8.01
C ALA A 299 -3.40 15.55 -7.88
N GLY A 300 -3.84 14.32 -7.62
CA GLY A 300 -2.98 13.15 -7.54
C GLY A 300 -2.30 12.83 -8.86
N ASN A 301 -3.06 12.72 -9.95
CA ASN A 301 -2.52 12.49 -11.28
C ASN A 301 -1.66 13.67 -11.77
N LEU A 302 -2.11 14.91 -11.55
CA LEU A 302 -1.32 16.10 -11.88
C LEU A 302 -0.01 16.14 -11.09
N GLY A 303 -0.06 15.78 -9.82
CA GLY A 303 1.11 15.68 -8.95
C GLY A 303 2.12 14.64 -9.43
N CYS A 304 1.65 13.46 -9.88
CA CYS A 304 2.49 12.45 -10.49
C CYS A 304 3.17 12.96 -11.77
N LEU A 305 2.38 13.45 -12.74
CA LEU A 305 2.88 13.96 -14.02
C LEU A 305 3.93 15.08 -13.82
N ASN A 306 3.62 16.07 -12.98
CA ASN A 306 4.55 17.17 -12.69
C ASN A 306 5.74 16.72 -11.83
N GLY A 307 5.57 15.74 -10.95
CA GLY A 307 6.67 15.14 -10.20
C GLY A 307 7.70 14.50 -11.13
N ILE A 308 7.25 13.69 -12.08
CA ILE A 308 8.11 13.09 -13.11
C ILE A 308 8.80 14.18 -13.96
N ARG A 309 8.04 15.16 -14.42
CA ARG A 309 8.49 16.20 -15.34
C ARG A 309 9.48 17.17 -14.72
N LEU A 310 9.23 17.61 -13.49
CA LEU A 310 9.96 18.69 -12.82
C LEU A 310 10.99 18.19 -11.78
N GLY A 311 10.85 16.93 -11.32
CA GLY A 311 11.71 16.30 -10.32
C GLY A 311 11.48 16.81 -8.88
N VAL A 312 12.19 16.20 -7.92
CA VAL A 312 12.01 16.42 -6.47
C VAL A 312 12.18 17.89 -6.06
N LYS A 313 13.10 18.62 -6.70
CA LYS A 313 13.37 20.03 -6.37
C LYS A 313 12.18 20.95 -6.58
N ALA A 314 11.32 20.65 -7.55
CA ALA A 314 10.11 21.44 -7.78
C ALA A 314 9.06 21.21 -6.67
N LEU A 315 9.02 20.01 -6.11
CA LEU A 315 8.12 19.69 -5.00
C LEU A 315 8.52 20.38 -3.68
N GLU A 316 9.77 20.80 -3.58
CA GLU A 316 10.35 21.48 -2.40
C GLU A 316 10.27 23.03 -2.50
N GLN A 317 9.75 23.58 -3.59
CA GLN A 317 9.55 25.01 -3.74
C GLN A 317 8.23 25.43 -3.08
N GLY A 318 8.22 26.60 -2.40
CA GLY A 318 7.03 27.16 -1.73
C GLY A 318 6.66 26.51 -0.40
N PRO A 319 5.37 26.23 -0.11
CA PRO A 319 4.94 25.57 1.11
C PRO A 319 5.49 24.14 1.25
N ASP A 320 5.79 23.73 2.48
CA ASP A 320 6.27 22.37 2.75
C ASP A 320 5.11 21.36 2.68
N PHE A 321 4.80 20.87 1.49
CA PHE A 321 3.83 19.78 1.31
C PHE A 321 4.38 18.41 1.72
N ARG A 322 5.70 18.25 1.77
CA ARG A 322 6.36 17.00 1.98
C ARG A 322 6.46 16.61 3.45
N GLY A 323 6.84 17.56 4.31
CA GLY A 323 7.06 17.33 5.73
C GLY A 323 5.87 16.68 6.45
N PRO A 324 4.64 17.21 6.32
CA PRO A 324 3.46 16.61 6.94
C PRO A 324 3.14 15.19 6.49
N VAL A 325 3.38 14.87 5.21
CA VAL A 325 3.15 13.54 4.62
C VAL A 325 4.23 12.55 5.03
N SER A 326 5.49 13.01 5.16
CA SER A 326 6.66 12.21 5.57
C SER A 326 6.84 10.93 4.75
N ASP A 327 6.55 10.97 3.45
CA ASP A 327 6.53 9.84 2.50
C ASP A 327 5.45 8.76 2.77
N LEU A 328 4.70 8.85 3.87
CA LEU A 328 3.82 7.78 4.35
C LEU A 328 2.55 7.63 3.52
N MET A 329 2.17 6.40 3.23
CA MET A 329 0.91 6.06 2.55
C MET A 329 0.28 4.77 3.08
N TYR A 330 -1.04 4.65 2.90
CA TYR A 330 -1.80 3.45 3.19
C TYR A 330 -2.30 2.81 1.89
N VAL A 331 -1.83 1.59 1.62
CA VAL A 331 -2.21 0.78 0.45
C VAL A 331 -3.08 -0.37 0.93
N VAL A 332 -4.32 -0.08 1.28
CA VAL A 332 -5.22 -1.04 1.95
C VAL A 332 -5.63 -2.17 1.02
N ASN A 333 -5.33 -3.41 1.42
CA ASN A 333 -5.54 -4.60 0.58
C ASN A 333 -5.53 -5.91 1.40
N ALA A 334 -5.77 -7.04 0.74
CA ALA A 334 -5.78 -8.38 1.35
C ALA A 334 -4.41 -8.86 1.86
N ASP A 335 -3.32 -8.27 1.41
CA ASP A 335 -1.96 -8.55 1.90
C ASP A 335 -1.63 -7.57 3.03
N GLY A 336 -2.14 -7.86 4.21
CA GLY A 336 -2.22 -6.93 5.33
C GLY A 336 -0.90 -6.31 5.77
N GLY A 337 0.20 -7.06 5.72
CA GLY A 337 1.55 -6.57 6.05
C GLY A 337 2.13 -5.54 5.07
N GLU A 338 1.47 -5.38 3.92
CA GLU A 338 1.83 -4.43 2.87
C GLU A 338 0.89 -3.20 2.81
N CYS A 339 -0.03 -3.09 3.77
CA CYS A 339 -0.98 -1.97 3.81
C CYS A 339 -0.34 -0.67 4.26
N LEU A 340 0.67 -0.73 5.11
CA LEU A 340 1.45 0.42 5.53
C LEU A 340 2.71 0.49 4.66
N SER A 341 2.80 1.51 3.83
CA SER A 341 3.87 1.71 2.85
C SER A 341 4.41 3.14 2.89
N ASP A 342 5.42 3.41 2.08
CA ASP A 342 5.99 4.75 1.88
C ASP A 342 6.42 4.96 0.42
N ALA A 343 6.66 6.22 0.06
CA ALA A 343 7.03 6.59 -1.30
C ALA A 343 8.32 5.92 -1.80
N VAL A 344 9.26 5.60 -0.91
CA VAL A 344 10.50 4.90 -1.27
C VAL A 344 10.23 3.43 -1.59
N ILE A 345 9.45 2.74 -0.76
CA ILE A 345 9.08 1.33 -0.97
C ILE A 345 8.33 1.18 -2.31
N GLU A 346 7.35 2.03 -2.58
CA GLU A 346 6.58 1.94 -3.82
C GLU A 346 7.44 2.34 -5.04
N THR A 347 8.34 3.31 -4.90
CA THR A 347 9.34 3.62 -5.94
C THR A 347 10.23 2.42 -6.26
N ARG A 348 10.69 1.67 -5.25
CA ARG A 348 11.48 0.43 -5.46
C ARG A 348 10.70 -0.61 -6.27
N ARG A 349 9.39 -0.75 -6.03
CA ARG A 349 8.52 -1.67 -6.77
C ARG A 349 8.37 -1.26 -8.23
N VAL A 350 8.08 0.02 -8.46
CA VAL A 350 7.97 0.58 -9.82
C VAL A 350 9.29 0.42 -10.58
N ARG A 351 10.42 0.73 -9.96
CA ARG A 351 11.74 0.57 -10.57
C ARG A 351 12.08 -0.89 -10.87
N ARG A 352 11.67 -1.83 -10.02
CA ARG A 352 11.83 -3.27 -10.29
C ARG A 352 11.04 -3.68 -11.52
N ALA A 353 9.79 -3.21 -11.65
CA ALA A 353 8.98 -3.45 -12.83
C ALA A 353 9.60 -2.82 -14.09
N ALA A 354 10.03 -1.56 -14.03
CA ALA A 354 10.68 -0.87 -15.14
C ALA A 354 11.95 -1.59 -15.62
N ALA A 355 12.79 -2.06 -14.71
CA ALA A 355 13.97 -2.83 -15.04
C ALA A 355 13.61 -4.16 -15.72
N ALA A 356 12.70 -4.94 -15.11
CA ALA A 356 12.29 -6.23 -15.65
C ALA A 356 11.65 -6.09 -17.06
N LEU A 357 10.78 -5.10 -17.26
CA LEU A 357 10.16 -4.81 -18.56
C LEU A 357 11.17 -4.36 -19.61
N SER A 358 12.29 -3.77 -19.20
CA SER A 358 13.39 -3.38 -20.08
C SER A 358 14.43 -4.51 -20.30
N GLY A 359 14.27 -5.65 -19.63
CA GLY A 359 15.23 -6.75 -19.66
C GLY A 359 16.48 -6.48 -18.81
N GLU A 360 16.37 -5.60 -17.83
CA GLU A 360 17.42 -5.22 -16.89
C GLU A 360 17.16 -5.81 -15.51
N THR A 361 18.16 -5.81 -14.65
CA THR A 361 18.02 -6.16 -13.23
C THR A 361 18.12 -4.91 -12.38
N TYR A 362 17.30 -4.86 -11.35
CA TYR A 362 17.35 -3.85 -10.30
C TYR A 362 17.27 -4.54 -8.93
N GLU A 363 18.27 -4.31 -8.13
CA GLU A 363 18.32 -4.76 -6.75
C GLU A 363 18.19 -3.54 -5.84
N PRO A 364 17.07 -3.41 -5.11
CA PRO A 364 16.91 -2.34 -4.13
C PRO A 364 17.85 -2.53 -2.94
N PRO A 365 18.10 -1.49 -2.13
CA PRO A 365 18.74 -1.66 -0.83
C PRO A 365 18.08 -2.78 -0.02
N ALA A 366 18.91 -3.57 0.67
CA ALA A 366 18.43 -4.73 1.43
C ALA A 366 17.55 -4.30 2.63
N ALA A 367 17.88 -3.16 3.25
CA ALA A 367 17.14 -2.63 4.38
C ALA A 367 15.81 -1.99 3.94
N ARG A 368 14.77 -2.16 4.75
CA ARG A 368 13.46 -1.53 4.57
C ARG A 368 13.58 -0.01 4.53
N PHE A 369 14.30 0.56 5.48
CA PHE A 369 14.60 2.00 5.57
C PHE A 369 16.08 2.21 5.22
N ALA A 370 16.33 2.83 4.09
CA ALA A 370 17.68 3.16 3.60
C ALA A 370 17.79 4.63 3.15
N PHE A 371 16.68 5.37 3.14
CA PHE A 371 16.58 6.81 2.92
C PHE A 371 17.28 7.29 1.63
N GLU A 372 17.32 6.47 0.59
CA GLU A 372 18.18 6.63 -0.59
C GLU A 372 17.83 7.79 -1.51
N TYR A 373 16.64 8.40 -1.38
CA TYR A 373 16.25 9.56 -2.18
C TYR A 373 16.40 10.86 -1.40
N SER A 374 16.72 11.94 -2.11
CA SER A 374 16.84 13.28 -1.51
C SER A 374 15.57 13.64 -0.73
N GLY A 375 15.76 14.08 0.52
CA GLY A 375 14.68 14.46 1.45
C GLY A 375 13.80 13.33 1.95
N ALA A 376 13.99 12.05 1.55
CA ALA A 376 13.17 10.94 2.02
C ALA A 376 13.35 10.68 3.51
N VAL A 377 12.24 10.58 4.23
CA VAL A 377 12.21 10.25 5.67
C VAL A 377 11.46 8.95 5.97
N GLN A 378 10.81 8.35 4.97
CA GLN A 378 10.13 7.05 5.03
C GLN A 378 9.21 6.88 6.26
N GLY A 379 8.39 7.89 6.57
CA GLY A 379 7.45 7.86 7.69
C GLY A 379 8.04 8.17 9.06
N PHE A 380 9.37 8.38 9.16
CA PHE A 380 9.98 8.79 10.43
C PHE A 380 9.65 10.24 10.76
N GLN A 381 9.21 10.45 11.99
CA GLN A 381 8.86 11.75 12.55
C GLN A 381 9.35 11.85 14.00
N LEU A 382 9.35 13.06 14.55
CA LEU A 382 9.39 13.23 16.00
C LEU A 382 8.28 12.36 16.59
N CYS A 383 8.60 11.55 17.60
CA CYS A 383 7.61 10.65 18.16
C CYS A 383 6.42 11.44 18.74
N PRO A 384 5.20 11.32 18.19
CA PRO A 384 4.04 12.08 18.66
C PRO A 384 3.60 11.68 20.07
N LEU A 385 4.08 10.52 20.57
CA LEU A 385 3.81 9.98 21.89
C LEU A 385 5.05 10.07 22.79
N HIS A 386 5.94 11.04 22.51
CA HIS A 386 7.08 11.33 23.38
C HIS A 386 6.61 11.96 24.70
N GLU A 387 7.05 11.39 25.81
CA GLU A 387 6.72 11.94 27.11
C GLU A 387 7.75 12.99 27.55
N GLY A 388 7.27 14.12 28.03
CA GLY A 388 8.09 15.21 28.49
C GLY A 388 8.60 16.13 27.37
N ARG A 389 9.73 16.81 27.63
CA ARG A 389 10.34 17.73 26.65
C ARG A 389 11.12 16.96 25.59
N GLN A 390 10.74 17.15 24.32
CA GLN A 390 11.43 16.57 23.16
C GLN A 390 12.80 17.26 22.97
N GLY A 391 13.86 16.46 22.99
CA GLY A 391 15.24 16.93 22.81
C GLY A 391 15.76 16.83 21.37
N VAL A 392 15.09 16.05 20.49
CA VAL A 392 15.32 16.08 19.05
C VAL A 392 14.54 17.26 18.48
N THR A 393 15.20 18.12 17.73
CA THR A 393 14.62 19.36 17.19
C THR A 393 14.27 19.28 15.72
N ALA A 394 14.92 18.38 14.98
CA ALA A 394 14.62 18.16 13.58
C ALA A 394 14.92 16.72 13.16
N VAL A 395 14.10 16.21 12.26
CA VAL A 395 14.27 14.96 11.53
C VAL A 395 14.30 15.29 10.04
N GLY A 396 15.29 14.80 9.31
CA GLY A 396 15.42 15.07 7.88
C GLY A 396 16.36 14.08 7.21
N ASN A 397 16.54 14.20 5.93
CA ASN A 397 17.48 13.38 5.17
C ASN A 397 18.84 14.06 5.16
N LEU A 398 19.93 13.28 5.22
CA LEU A 398 21.29 13.81 5.10
C LEU A 398 21.55 14.45 3.73
N ASN A 399 20.78 14.06 2.71
CA ASN A 399 20.93 14.48 1.31
C ASN A 399 22.33 14.21 0.74
N THR A 400 22.97 13.15 1.20
CA THR A 400 24.20 12.62 0.62
C THR A 400 23.88 11.60 -0.47
N THR A 401 24.81 11.35 -1.36
CA THR A 401 24.61 10.36 -2.42
C THR A 401 25.15 8.98 -2.02
N GLY A 402 24.45 7.92 -2.42
CA GLY A 402 24.91 6.54 -2.22
C GLY A 402 24.68 5.99 -0.81
N PRO A 403 25.48 4.99 -0.39
CA PRO A 403 25.23 4.21 0.83
C PRO A 403 25.50 4.97 2.14
N ASP A 404 25.97 6.19 2.06
CA ASP A 404 26.20 7.07 3.21
C ASP A 404 25.04 8.05 3.43
N ASN A 405 23.95 7.91 2.66
CA ASN A 405 22.72 8.65 2.95
C ASN A 405 22.02 8.07 4.18
N GLY A 406 21.13 8.83 4.78
CA GLY A 406 20.45 8.41 6.00
C GLY A 406 19.50 9.46 6.56
N LEU A 407 18.79 9.09 7.60
CA LEU A 407 17.91 9.97 8.36
C LEU A 407 18.71 10.73 9.41
N GLU A 408 18.88 12.02 9.25
CA GLU A 408 19.52 12.90 10.22
C GLU A 408 18.58 13.20 11.39
N LEU A 409 19.08 13.06 12.61
CA LEU A 409 18.42 13.46 13.84
C LEU A 409 19.25 14.57 14.49
N ARG A 410 18.73 15.79 14.48
CA ARG A 410 19.35 16.93 15.19
C ARG A 410 18.78 17.05 16.57
N TYR A 411 19.65 17.18 17.56
CA TYR A 411 19.25 17.33 18.96
C TYR A 411 19.90 18.56 19.58
N GLU A 412 19.08 19.27 20.37
CA GLU A 412 19.50 20.45 21.13
C GLU A 412 19.07 20.28 22.58
N ALA A 413 19.98 20.57 23.48
CA ALA A 413 19.67 20.52 24.92
C ALA A 413 19.16 19.16 25.46
N LEU A 414 19.60 18.03 24.88
CA LEU A 414 19.51 16.76 25.60
C LEU A 414 20.23 16.90 26.94
N ALA A 415 19.67 16.36 28.00
CA ALA A 415 20.25 16.39 29.32
C ALA A 415 19.60 15.33 30.22
N LYS A 416 20.08 15.18 31.43
CA LYS A 416 19.42 14.32 32.43
C LYS A 416 17.94 14.72 32.58
N GLY A 417 17.04 13.78 32.28
CA GLY A 417 15.59 14.02 32.30
C GLY A 417 15.01 14.70 31.06
N VAL A 418 15.84 14.99 30.06
CA VAL A 418 15.40 15.48 28.72
C VAL A 418 15.93 14.52 27.68
N THR A 419 15.07 13.67 27.16
CA THR A 419 15.38 12.73 26.07
C THR A 419 14.83 13.24 24.75
N GLY A 420 15.16 12.56 23.67
CA GLY A 420 14.57 12.86 22.36
C GLY A 420 14.25 11.59 21.62
N SER A 421 13.10 11.49 21.00
CA SER A 421 12.71 10.27 20.30
C SER A 421 12.09 10.54 18.93
N VAL A 422 12.42 9.65 18.00
CA VAL A 422 11.83 9.56 16.67
C VAL A 422 11.21 8.19 16.49
N SER A 423 10.17 8.09 15.68
CA SER A 423 9.50 6.82 15.42
C SER A 423 8.82 6.79 14.06
N VAL A 424 8.62 5.57 13.57
CA VAL A 424 7.85 5.26 12.37
C VAL A 424 6.62 4.43 12.75
N PRO A 425 5.45 4.63 12.14
CA PRO A 425 4.31 3.73 12.35
C PRO A 425 4.62 2.34 11.77
N THR A 426 4.11 1.30 12.42
CA THR A 426 4.26 -0.11 12.03
C THR A 426 2.92 -0.82 11.96
N PHE A 427 1.84 -0.11 12.26
CA PHE A 427 0.46 -0.56 12.16
C PHE A 427 -0.45 0.64 11.91
N ILE A 428 -1.49 0.47 11.08
CA ILE A 428 -2.49 1.52 10.87
C ILE A 428 -3.42 1.52 12.08
N ASP A 429 -3.63 2.70 12.68
CA ASP A 429 -4.54 2.82 13.83
C ASP A 429 -5.96 2.37 13.43
N PRO A 430 -6.49 1.33 14.05
CA PRO A 430 -7.85 0.87 13.75
C PRO A 430 -8.96 1.72 14.37
N LYS A 431 -8.63 2.84 15.01
CA LYS A 431 -9.57 3.80 15.64
C LYS A 431 -9.72 5.14 14.90
N PRO A 432 -9.61 5.28 13.59
CA PRO A 432 -9.80 6.58 12.97
C PRO A 432 -11.25 7.05 13.18
N ARG A 433 -11.38 8.14 13.88
CA ARG A 433 -12.69 8.69 14.30
C ARG A 433 -13.58 9.11 13.14
N SER A 434 -13.01 9.43 11.99
CA SER A 434 -13.71 9.99 10.84
C SER A 434 -14.02 8.97 9.76
N LEU A 435 -13.18 7.96 9.57
CA LEU A 435 -13.30 7.02 8.45
C LEU A 435 -14.35 5.94 8.69
N SER A 436 -14.49 5.43 9.92
CA SER A 436 -15.47 4.38 10.25
C SER A 436 -16.92 4.90 10.34
N GLU A 437 -17.11 6.19 10.59
CA GLU A 437 -18.44 6.79 10.75
C GLU A 437 -19.00 7.37 9.45
N THR A 438 -18.14 7.71 8.49
CA THR A 438 -18.51 8.39 7.25
C THR A 438 -18.17 7.65 5.97
N SER A 439 -17.34 6.60 6.03
CA SER A 439 -16.91 5.86 4.86
C SER A 439 -17.58 4.48 4.75
N TYR A 440 -17.72 4.04 3.51
CA TYR A 440 -18.31 2.75 3.14
C TYR A 440 -17.28 1.60 3.15
N PHE A 441 -16.10 1.81 3.74
CA PHE A 441 -15.01 0.84 3.78
C PHE A 441 -14.36 0.79 5.17
N GLU A 442 -13.72 -0.33 5.49
CA GLU A 442 -12.98 -0.52 6.73
C GLU A 442 -11.48 -0.31 6.51
N VAL A 443 -10.81 0.26 7.50
CA VAL A 443 -9.35 0.27 7.54
C VAL A 443 -8.88 -1.11 7.95
N VAL A 444 -8.22 -1.83 7.03
CA VAL A 444 -7.67 -3.16 7.27
C VAL A 444 -6.17 -3.14 7.06
N ALA A 445 -5.44 -3.71 8.00
CA ALA A 445 -4.00 -3.92 7.92
C ALA A 445 -3.57 -5.03 8.87
N SER A 446 -2.40 -5.60 8.63
CA SER A 446 -1.65 -6.35 9.62
C SER A 446 -0.46 -5.51 10.09
N PRO A 447 0.09 -5.74 11.30
CA PRO A 447 1.33 -5.11 11.70
C PRO A 447 2.47 -5.44 10.73
N SER A 448 3.41 -4.51 10.54
CA SER A 448 4.62 -4.76 9.75
C SER A 448 5.78 -5.31 10.59
N VAL A 449 5.75 -5.10 11.92
CA VAL A 449 6.70 -5.66 12.88
C VAL A 449 5.96 -6.45 13.96
N TYR A 450 6.56 -7.57 14.36
CA TYR A 450 5.98 -8.50 15.34
C TYR A 450 6.92 -8.73 16.51
N ALA A 451 6.33 -9.09 17.66
CA ALA A 451 7.07 -9.55 18.82
C ALA A 451 8.06 -10.66 18.46
N THR A 452 9.22 -10.66 19.07
CA THR A 452 10.33 -11.61 18.88
C THR A 452 11.09 -11.53 17.57
N GLN A 453 10.71 -10.66 16.62
CA GLN A 453 11.59 -10.30 15.49
C GLN A 453 12.82 -9.54 15.98
N THR A 454 13.86 -9.46 15.17
CA THR A 454 15.07 -8.71 15.47
C THR A 454 15.17 -7.47 14.61
N VAL A 455 15.16 -6.31 15.24
CA VAL A 455 15.47 -5.03 14.59
C VAL A 455 16.99 -4.91 14.46
N ARG A 456 17.45 -4.48 13.29
CA ARG A 456 18.84 -4.16 12.98
C ARG A 456 18.90 -2.73 12.47
N ALA A 457 19.90 -1.98 12.89
CA ALA A 457 20.12 -0.63 12.39
C ALA A 457 21.61 -0.29 12.36
N THR A 458 21.99 0.50 11.37
CA THR A 458 23.29 1.17 11.32
C THR A 458 23.08 2.63 11.66
N LEU A 459 23.64 3.07 12.81
CA LEU A 459 23.62 4.46 13.22
C LEU A 459 25.01 5.09 13.06
N GLU A 460 25.06 6.30 12.55
CA GLU A 460 26.30 7.07 12.46
C GLU A 460 26.32 8.20 13.49
N ALA A 461 27.36 8.22 14.30
CA ALA A 461 27.64 9.27 15.26
C ALA A 461 28.77 10.18 14.74
N PHE A 462 28.46 11.46 14.55
CA PHE A 462 29.42 12.41 13.96
C PHE A 462 30.41 12.97 14.99
N GLU A 463 30.03 12.99 16.26
CA GLU A 463 30.79 13.54 17.36
C GLU A 463 31.56 12.49 18.15
N GLN A 464 32.64 12.89 18.83
CA GLN A 464 33.39 11.98 19.73
C GLN A 464 32.54 11.57 20.95
N THR A 465 31.71 12.47 21.44
CA THR A 465 30.78 12.21 22.53
C THR A 465 29.36 12.36 21.99
N SER A 466 28.70 11.25 21.78
CA SER A 466 27.31 11.18 21.31
C SER A 466 26.38 10.72 22.44
N PRO A 467 25.10 11.05 22.39
CA PRO A 467 24.13 10.51 23.35
C PRO A 467 24.07 8.98 23.22
N ALA A 468 23.72 8.30 24.30
CA ALA A 468 23.32 6.91 24.22
C ALA A 468 21.98 6.80 23.49
N VAL A 469 21.76 5.66 22.87
CA VAL A 469 20.51 5.38 22.14
C VAL A 469 19.84 4.13 22.69
N ARG A 470 18.53 4.02 22.53
CA ARG A 470 17.81 2.78 22.73
C ARG A 470 16.67 2.67 21.74
N PHE A 471 16.37 1.44 21.34
CA PHE A 471 15.13 1.16 20.61
C PHE A 471 13.95 1.16 21.55
N PHE A 472 12.77 1.44 21.03
CA PHE A 472 11.51 1.28 21.74
C PHE A 472 10.39 0.90 20.77
N ILE A 473 9.37 0.25 21.31
CA ILE A 473 8.09 0.07 20.65
C ILE A 473 6.99 0.75 21.44
N ILE A 474 5.94 1.12 20.73
CA ILE A 474 4.63 1.49 21.29
C ILE A 474 3.64 0.47 20.74
N HIS A 475 2.95 -0.23 21.61
CA HIS A 475 1.99 -1.27 21.26
C HIS A 475 0.65 -1.03 21.96
N TYR A 476 -0.41 -1.62 21.44
CA TYR A 476 -1.69 -1.65 22.15
C TYR A 476 -1.65 -2.67 23.28
N ASP A 477 -2.28 -2.35 24.41
CA ASP A 477 -2.62 -3.35 25.42
C ASP A 477 -3.95 -4.04 25.10
N GLY A 478 -4.38 -4.98 25.95
CA GLY A 478 -5.63 -5.71 25.77
C GLY A 478 -6.88 -4.83 25.74
N GLY A 479 -6.85 -3.68 26.39
CA GLY A 479 -7.93 -2.68 26.42
C GLY A 479 -7.87 -1.67 25.26
N GLY A 480 -6.77 -1.67 24.52
CA GLY A 480 -6.53 -0.75 23.40
C GLY A 480 -5.88 0.57 23.82
N GLU A 481 -5.27 0.61 24.98
CA GLU A 481 -4.41 1.73 25.40
C GLU A 481 -2.99 1.51 24.90
N LEU A 482 -2.30 2.60 24.58
CA LEU A 482 -0.94 2.56 24.07
C LEU A 482 0.07 2.46 25.21
N GLN A 483 0.92 1.44 25.14
CA GLN A 483 1.98 1.16 26.11
C GLN A 483 3.34 1.25 25.43
N ARG A 484 4.35 1.76 26.14
CA ARG A 484 5.72 1.84 25.64
C ARG A 484 6.61 0.78 26.31
N ILE A 485 7.39 0.07 25.50
CA ILE A 485 8.47 -0.81 25.97
C ILE A 485 9.77 -0.32 25.35
N SER A 486 10.78 -0.05 26.19
CA SER A 486 12.09 0.43 25.77
C SER A 486 13.16 -0.65 25.98
N GLY A 487 14.11 -0.72 25.06
CA GLY A 487 15.29 -1.56 25.13
C GLY A 487 16.37 -0.98 26.04
N GLU A 488 17.49 -1.68 26.10
CA GLU A 488 18.68 -1.25 26.86
C GLU A 488 19.33 -0.02 26.18
N LEU A 489 20.03 0.77 27.00
CA LEU A 489 20.84 1.89 26.50
C LEU A 489 22.11 1.37 25.84
N LEU A 490 22.35 1.82 24.61
CA LEU A 490 23.49 1.46 23.78
C LEU A 490 24.38 2.70 23.61
N THR A 491 25.67 2.56 23.93
CA THR A 491 26.64 3.65 23.76
C THR A 491 27.13 3.68 22.31
N LEU A 492 27.07 4.84 21.67
CA LEU A 492 27.61 5.06 20.33
C LEU A 492 29.09 5.46 20.39
N ARG A 493 29.87 4.96 19.43
CA ARG A 493 31.21 5.43 19.12
C ARG A 493 31.13 6.31 17.87
N LYS A 494 32.04 7.28 17.74
CA LYS A 494 32.16 8.07 16.50
C LYS A 494 32.27 7.17 15.29
N GLY A 495 31.51 7.48 14.21
CA GLY A 495 31.34 6.69 13.00
C GLY A 495 30.16 5.73 13.08
N LYS A 496 30.17 4.71 12.20
CA LYS A 496 29.08 3.76 12.07
C LYS A 496 29.03 2.74 13.21
N ASN A 497 27.84 2.49 13.74
CA ASN A 497 27.55 1.56 14.82
C ASN A 497 26.44 0.61 14.37
N ASN A 498 26.71 -0.68 14.30
CA ASN A 498 25.72 -1.70 13.99
C ASN A 498 25.03 -2.15 15.28
N LEU A 499 23.74 -1.93 15.38
CA LEU A 499 22.92 -2.20 16.53
C LEU A 499 21.90 -3.28 16.23
N THR A 500 21.59 -4.09 17.22
CA THR A 500 20.52 -5.10 17.15
C THR A 500 19.67 -5.06 18.40
N TRP A 501 18.38 -5.30 18.21
CA TRP A 501 17.45 -5.37 19.33
C TRP A 501 16.36 -6.40 19.04
N ARG A 502 16.14 -7.32 19.95
CA ARG A 502 15.03 -8.26 19.88
C ARG A 502 13.77 -7.59 20.40
N VAL A 503 12.75 -7.52 19.58
CA VAL A 503 11.45 -6.96 19.96
C VAL A 503 10.86 -7.80 21.09
N PRO A 504 10.48 -7.19 22.23
CA PRO A 504 9.90 -7.91 23.36
C PRO A 504 8.53 -8.51 23.01
N ASP A 505 8.10 -9.48 23.81
CA ASP A 505 6.78 -10.07 23.69
C ASP A 505 5.70 -9.04 24.09
N THR A 506 4.67 -8.94 23.25
CA THR A 506 3.50 -8.08 23.45
C THR A 506 2.22 -8.89 23.68
N ASN A 507 2.33 -10.18 24.01
CA ASN A 507 1.19 -11.11 24.10
C ASN A 507 0.36 -11.15 22.79
N GLY A 508 1.03 -11.08 21.64
CA GLY A 508 0.40 -11.05 20.34
C GLY A 508 -0.33 -9.75 19.96
N LEU A 509 -0.28 -8.74 20.80
CA LEU A 509 -0.90 -7.44 20.54
C LEU A 509 -0.09 -6.63 19.52
N PRO A 510 -0.73 -5.88 18.62
CA PRO A 510 -0.05 -5.19 17.54
C PRO A 510 0.85 -4.07 18.02
N ILE A 511 2.00 -3.97 17.39
CA ILE A 511 2.96 -2.89 17.59
C ILE A 511 2.59 -1.74 16.67
N TYR A 512 2.25 -0.61 17.29
CA TYR A 512 1.79 0.59 16.61
C TYR A 512 2.94 1.42 16.02
N ARG A 513 4.04 1.54 16.77
CA ARG A 513 5.22 2.31 16.34
C ARG A 513 6.51 1.63 16.81
N LEU A 514 7.55 1.78 16.01
CA LEU A 514 8.94 1.46 16.35
C LEU A 514 9.76 2.76 16.34
N GLY A 515 10.69 2.94 17.27
CA GLY A 515 11.48 4.15 17.30
C GLY A 515 12.85 4.02 17.94
N VAL A 516 13.60 5.13 17.86
CA VAL A 516 14.90 5.33 18.50
C VAL A 516 14.81 6.52 19.43
N GLU A 517 15.29 6.35 20.66
CA GLU A 517 15.39 7.40 21.66
C GLU A 517 16.83 7.74 21.98
N LEU A 518 17.13 9.03 22.07
CA LEU A 518 18.41 9.60 22.45
C LEU A 518 18.38 10.00 23.92
N VAL A 519 19.38 9.56 24.67
CA VAL A 519 19.50 9.79 26.11
C VAL A 519 20.89 10.34 26.44
N SER A 520 20.96 11.40 27.24
CA SER A 520 22.23 11.96 27.73
C SER A 520 22.12 12.35 29.18
N GLU A 521 23.14 12.00 29.98
CA GLU A 521 23.28 12.45 31.36
C GLU A 521 23.78 13.90 31.47
N HIS A 522 24.39 14.41 30.41
CA HIS A 522 24.94 15.76 30.35
C HIS A 522 24.25 16.55 29.22
N ARG A 523 24.31 17.86 29.29
CA ARG A 523 23.81 18.72 28.21
C ARG A 523 24.56 18.41 26.93
N ALA A 524 23.81 18.04 25.89
CA ALA A 524 24.34 17.68 24.60
C ALA A 524 23.55 18.37 23.48
N THR A 525 24.29 18.81 22.47
CA THR A 525 23.79 19.36 21.22
C THR A 525 24.61 18.75 20.08
N GLY A 526 23.99 18.37 19.00
CA GLY A 526 24.67 17.73 17.86
C GLY A 526 23.70 17.02 16.95
N ARG A 527 24.23 16.03 16.23
CA ARG A 527 23.45 15.17 15.33
C ARG A 527 23.96 13.76 15.29
N ILE A 528 23.07 12.83 14.98
CA ILE A 528 23.36 11.47 14.54
C ILE A 528 22.55 11.17 13.30
N ALA A 529 22.87 10.09 12.62
CA ALA A 529 22.04 9.59 11.51
C ALA A 529 21.69 8.11 11.69
N ILE A 530 20.49 7.74 11.24
CA ILE A 530 20.11 6.35 10.98
C ILE A 530 20.40 6.12 9.51
N ILE A 531 21.44 5.33 9.20
CA ILE A 531 21.85 5.03 7.82
C ILE A 531 20.92 3.99 7.23
N ASP A 532 20.63 2.95 8.00
CA ASP A 532 19.64 1.94 7.66
C ASP A 532 18.94 1.41 8.92
N LEU A 533 17.72 0.92 8.72
CA LEU A 533 16.98 0.20 9.75
C LEU A 533 16.12 -0.87 9.08
N ASP A 534 16.12 -2.07 9.65
CA ASP A 534 15.39 -3.20 9.11
C ASP A 534 14.93 -4.18 10.18
N TRP A 535 13.89 -4.91 9.86
CA TRP A 535 13.48 -6.15 10.50
C TRP A 535 12.90 -7.07 9.42
N SER A 536 13.19 -8.33 9.46
CA SER A 536 12.79 -9.24 8.40
C SER A 536 12.60 -10.67 8.89
N GLY A 537 11.87 -11.45 8.10
CA GLY A 537 11.57 -12.85 8.33
C GLY A 537 10.47 -13.07 9.36
N ALA A 538 10.09 -14.31 9.54
CA ALA A 538 9.09 -14.70 10.52
C ALA A 538 9.57 -14.45 11.96
N PRO A 539 8.65 -14.16 12.92
CA PRO A 539 8.98 -14.04 14.34
C PRO A 539 9.52 -15.37 14.87
N GLU A 540 10.47 -15.29 15.84
CA GLU A 540 11.03 -16.49 16.50
C GLU A 540 9.93 -17.29 17.21
N ALA A 541 9.02 -16.58 17.92
CA ALA A 541 7.83 -17.14 18.54
C ALA A 541 6.79 -16.03 18.73
N PHE A 542 5.64 -16.17 18.10
CA PHE A 542 4.54 -15.22 18.16
C PHE A 542 3.25 -16.00 18.47
N VAL A 543 2.53 -15.58 19.51
CA VAL A 543 1.33 -16.28 19.99
C VAL A 543 0.23 -15.28 20.35
N MET A 544 -0.97 -15.54 19.86
CA MET A 544 -2.21 -14.87 20.28
C MET A 544 -3.10 -15.87 21.01
N GLY A 545 -3.72 -15.45 22.11
CA GLY A 545 -4.68 -16.28 22.86
C GLY A 545 -4.08 -17.34 23.77
N GLY A 546 -2.80 -17.18 24.17
CA GLY A 546 -2.10 -18.13 25.05
C GLY A 546 -1.65 -19.42 24.35
N ALA A 547 -0.90 -20.24 25.05
CA ALA A 547 -0.32 -21.48 24.54
C ALA A 547 -1.35 -22.63 24.48
N PHE A 548 -2.38 -22.54 23.63
CA PHE A 548 -3.38 -23.61 23.40
C PHE A 548 -3.98 -24.23 24.66
N ASP A 549 -3.98 -23.47 25.77
CA ASP A 549 -4.56 -23.93 27.03
C ASP A 549 -6.09 -24.02 26.88
N LEU A 550 -6.64 -25.22 27.15
CA LEU A 550 -8.08 -25.47 27.13
C LEU A 550 -8.81 -24.91 28.34
N SER A 551 -8.14 -24.15 29.20
CA SER A 551 -8.84 -23.54 30.34
C SER A 551 -9.97 -22.67 29.82
N PRO A 552 -11.22 -22.82 30.28
CA PRO A 552 -12.36 -22.02 29.81
C PRO A 552 -12.33 -20.58 30.34
N LYS A 553 -11.16 -19.95 30.31
CA LYS A 553 -10.91 -18.62 30.90
C LYS A 553 -11.03 -17.48 29.90
N LEU A 554 -11.04 -17.79 28.60
CA LEU A 554 -11.25 -16.77 27.58
C LEU A 554 -12.75 -16.63 27.35
N THR A 555 -13.30 -15.55 27.87
CA THR A 555 -14.64 -15.09 27.53
C THR A 555 -14.51 -14.08 26.37
N PRO A 556 -15.57 -13.68 25.66
CA PRO A 556 -15.54 -12.59 24.69
C PRO A 556 -14.98 -11.27 25.27
N PHE A 557 -14.96 -11.18 26.62
CA PHE A 557 -14.41 -10.05 27.35
C PHE A 557 -12.89 -10.14 27.55
N ASP A 558 -12.31 -11.32 27.39
CA ASP A 558 -10.87 -11.58 27.56
C ASP A 558 -10.13 -11.58 26.21
N THR A 559 -10.81 -11.82 25.10
CA THR A 559 -10.22 -11.76 23.76
C THR A 559 -10.10 -10.30 23.32
N SER A 560 -8.88 -9.82 23.17
CA SER A 560 -8.65 -8.47 22.69
C SER A 560 -9.15 -8.28 21.25
N SER A 561 -9.92 -7.23 21.03
CA SER A 561 -10.33 -6.82 19.68
C SER A 561 -9.10 -6.44 18.81
N TYR A 562 -7.97 -6.11 19.40
CA TYR A 562 -6.73 -5.78 18.70
C TYR A 562 -6.04 -7.01 18.10
N TRP A 563 -6.26 -8.20 18.65
CA TRP A 563 -5.87 -9.44 17.98
C TRP A 563 -6.65 -9.61 16.67
N ILE A 564 -7.99 -9.42 16.71
CA ILE A 564 -8.85 -9.48 15.52
C ILE A 564 -8.42 -8.47 14.46
N LYS A 565 -8.17 -7.23 14.86
CA LYS A 565 -7.78 -6.12 13.97
C LYS A 565 -6.37 -6.27 13.38
N SER A 566 -5.56 -7.19 13.91
CA SER A 566 -4.24 -7.54 13.35
C SER A 566 -4.31 -8.46 12.14
N PHE A 567 -5.50 -8.96 11.80
CA PHE A 567 -5.75 -9.78 10.63
C PHE A 567 -6.53 -9.02 9.57
N VAL A 568 -6.26 -9.33 8.32
CA VAL A 568 -7.13 -8.99 7.19
C VAL A 568 -7.98 -10.20 6.87
N SER A 569 -9.30 -10.04 6.82
CA SER A 569 -10.25 -11.15 6.71
C SER A 569 -11.24 -10.95 5.58
N SER A 570 -11.32 -11.92 4.66
CA SER A 570 -12.42 -12.07 3.70
C SER A 570 -13.50 -13.07 4.19
N ALA A 571 -13.31 -13.70 5.35
CA ALA A 571 -14.37 -14.44 5.99
C ALA A 571 -15.50 -13.50 6.41
N ARG A 572 -16.74 -14.00 6.33
CA ARG A 572 -17.92 -13.17 6.66
C ARG A 572 -17.90 -12.73 8.12
N HIS A 573 -17.42 -13.59 9.00
CA HIS A 573 -17.32 -13.31 10.41
C HIS A 573 -15.98 -13.84 10.97
N PHE A 574 -15.24 -12.94 11.59
CA PHE A 574 -14.05 -13.23 12.35
C PHE A 574 -14.09 -12.35 13.61
N ALA A 575 -14.32 -12.94 14.75
CA ALA A 575 -14.64 -12.22 15.98
C ALA A 575 -14.16 -12.99 17.23
N PRO A 576 -14.14 -12.33 18.39
CA PRO A 576 -14.02 -13.03 19.67
C PRO A 576 -15.14 -14.05 19.86
N ASP A 577 -14.84 -15.15 20.55
CA ASP A 577 -15.79 -16.19 20.86
C ASP A 577 -15.94 -16.42 22.37
N ILE A 578 -17.07 -16.98 22.80
CA ILE A 578 -17.37 -17.25 24.23
C ILE A 578 -16.53 -18.41 24.76
N PHE A 579 -16.26 -19.40 23.92
CA PHE A 579 -15.64 -20.67 24.29
C PHE A 579 -14.24 -20.86 23.70
N SER A 580 -13.78 -19.91 22.88
CA SER A 580 -12.49 -20.00 22.21
C SER A 580 -11.89 -18.59 22.03
N THR A 581 -10.67 -18.50 21.48
CA THR A 581 -10.06 -17.20 21.17
C THR A 581 -10.78 -16.50 20.01
N PHE A 582 -11.07 -17.25 18.93
CA PHE A 582 -11.64 -16.72 17.70
C PHE A 582 -12.80 -17.61 17.21
N CYS A 583 -13.82 -16.97 16.69
CA CYS A 583 -14.85 -17.59 15.86
C CYS A 583 -14.55 -17.34 14.39
N LEU A 584 -14.36 -18.41 13.61
CA LEU A 584 -14.18 -18.36 12.15
C LEU A 584 -15.49 -18.77 11.49
N SER A 585 -16.14 -17.91 10.70
CA SER A 585 -17.37 -18.28 10.02
C SER A 585 -17.45 -17.68 8.61
N HIS A 586 -17.83 -18.53 7.64
CA HIS A 586 -18.01 -18.12 6.26
C HIS A 586 -19.10 -18.98 5.58
N PRO A 587 -20.09 -18.35 4.88
CA PRO A 587 -21.19 -19.08 4.26
C PRO A 587 -20.85 -19.68 2.89
N GLY A 588 -19.71 -19.37 2.32
CA GLY A 588 -19.30 -19.79 0.98
C GLY A 588 -17.87 -20.31 0.93
N ALA A 589 -17.30 -20.33 -0.25
CA ALA A 589 -15.91 -20.71 -0.47
C ALA A 589 -14.94 -19.55 -0.23
N ASN A 590 -13.71 -19.88 0.20
CA ASN A 590 -12.59 -18.95 0.29
C ASN A 590 -12.76 -17.84 1.34
N GLY A 591 -13.21 -18.18 2.55
CA GLY A 591 -13.06 -17.33 3.72
C GLY A 591 -11.60 -17.41 4.22
N VAL A 592 -10.77 -16.41 3.89
CA VAL A 592 -9.35 -16.36 4.23
C VAL A 592 -9.12 -15.25 5.23
N ILE A 593 -8.30 -15.54 6.24
CA ILE A 593 -8.00 -14.63 7.36
C ILE A 593 -6.49 -14.66 7.55
N THR A 594 -5.77 -13.58 7.28
CA THR A 594 -4.31 -13.57 7.26
C THR A 594 -3.71 -12.44 8.09
N THR A 595 -2.52 -12.70 8.63
CA THR A 595 -1.62 -11.73 9.29
C THR A 595 -0.19 -12.02 8.86
N GLY A 596 0.75 -11.12 9.15
CA GLY A 596 2.15 -11.28 8.76
C GLY A 596 2.52 -10.45 7.55
N SER A 597 3.74 -10.61 7.07
CA SER A 597 4.30 -9.84 5.96
C SER A 597 4.94 -10.73 4.88
N ARG A 598 5.22 -10.13 3.72
CA ARG A 598 5.75 -10.84 2.54
C ARG A 598 7.16 -11.41 2.72
N ASP A 599 7.86 -11.03 3.76
CA ASP A 599 9.22 -11.48 4.07
C ASP A 599 9.28 -12.69 5.03
N TRP A 600 8.14 -13.22 5.46
CA TRP A 600 8.09 -14.43 6.26
C TRP A 600 8.40 -15.67 5.41
N VAL A 601 9.56 -16.26 5.58
CA VAL A 601 10.07 -17.37 4.73
C VAL A 601 9.87 -18.75 5.37
N ASP A 602 10.70 -19.12 6.33
CA ASP A 602 10.73 -20.46 6.92
C ASP A 602 10.06 -20.44 8.30
N TYR A 603 8.81 -20.92 8.34
CA TYR A 603 8.02 -20.86 9.57
C TYR A 603 6.98 -21.98 9.63
N GLN A 604 6.46 -22.18 10.83
CA GLN A 604 5.29 -22.99 11.11
C GLN A 604 4.19 -22.09 11.67
N VAL A 605 3.00 -22.22 11.11
CA VAL A 605 1.75 -21.68 11.69
C VAL A 605 1.00 -22.84 12.37
N SER A 606 0.40 -22.57 13.53
CA SER A 606 -0.40 -23.56 14.25
C SER A 606 -1.57 -22.92 14.99
N SER A 607 -2.63 -23.71 15.13
CA SER A 607 -3.81 -23.36 15.93
C SER A 607 -4.52 -24.64 16.37
N LYS A 608 -5.30 -24.52 17.43
CA LYS A 608 -6.14 -25.58 17.93
C LYS A 608 -7.59 -25.27 17.51
N LEU A 609 -8.19 -26.14 16.71
CA LEU A 609 -9.51 -25.95 16.12
C LEU A 609 -10.49 -26.99 16.66
N THR A 610 -11.68 -26.57 17.07
CA THR A 610 -12.80 -27.46 17.35
C THR A 610 -13.63 -27.62 16.09
N LEU A 611 -13.60 -28.83 15.51
CA LEU A 611 -14.23 -29.13 14.23
C LEU A 611 -15.75 -29.24 14.39
N ASP A 612 -16.42 -28.12 14.10
CA ASP A 612 -17.88 -28.05 14.06
C ASP A 612 -18.35 -28.08 12.59
N LEU A 613 -19.44 -27.46 12.25
CA LEU A 613 -19.92 -27.37 10.87
C LEU A 613 -18.89 -26.72 9.94
N HIS A 614 -18.39 -27.45 8.98
CA HIS A 614 -17.50 -26.93 7.92
C HIS A 614 -17.48 -27.83 6.71
N LYS A 615 -17.29 -27.24 5.55
CA LYS A 615 -16.90 -27.97 4.34
C LYS A 615 -15.39 -28.16 4.30
N ALA A 616 -14.65 -27.03 4.48
CA ALA A 616 -13.20 -27.04 4.62
C ALA A 616 -12.75 -26.06 5.70
N VAL A 617 -11.76 -26.47 6.51
CA VAL A 617 -11.11 -25.60 7.49
C VAL A 617 -9.63 -25.97 7.62
N GLY A 618 -8.79 -24.97 7.89
CA GLY A 618 -7.36 -25.20 8.11
C GLY A 618 -6.53 -23.95 8.23
N LEU A 619 -5.23 -24.12 7.99
CA LEU A 619 -4.21 -23.10 8.17
C LEU A 619 -3.64 -22.68 6.81
N VAL A 620 -3.35 -21.40 6.68
CA VAL A 620 -2.76 -20.77 5.49
C VAL A 620 -1.29 -20.41 5.78
N ALA A 621 -0.43 -20.62 4.80
CA ALA A 621 0.97 -20.22 4.83
C ALA A 621 1.39 -19.53 3.52
N ARG A 622 2.36 -18.62 3.63
CA ARG A 622 2.95 -17.87 2.52
C ARG A 622 1.90 -17.14 1.66
N ALA A 623 0.90 -16.55 2.34
CA ALA A 623 -0.14 -15.78 1.69
C ALA A 623 0.42 -14.47 1.09
N ARG A 624 0.00 -14.21 -0.16
CA ARG A 624 0.21 -12.97 -0.91
C ARG A 624 -1.14 -12.45 -1.40
N GLY A 625 -1.97 -12.01 -0.47
CA GLY A 625 -3.39 -11.77 -0.69
C GLY A 625 -4.25 -13.02 -0.42
N HIS A 626 -5.54 -12.97 -0.79
CA HIS A 626 -6.49 -14.02 -0.41
C HIS A 626 -6.74 -15.07 -1.51
N ARG A 627 -5.98 -15.02 -2.62
CA ARG A 627 -6.05 -16.03 -3.69
C ARG A 627 -4.70 -16.56 -4.13
N ARG A 628 -3.62 -16.27 -3.39
CA ARG A 628 -2.27 -16.77 -3.64
C ARG A 628 -1.64 -17.22 -2.33
N TYR A 629 -1.73 -18.53 -2.04
CA TYR A 629 -1.27 -19.11 -0.79
C TYR A 629 -1.13 -20.63 -0.85
N TYR A 630 -0.47 -21.22 0.14
CA TYR A 630 -0.59 -22.63 0.51
C TYR A 630 -1.53 -22.78 1.69
N ALA A 631 -2.25 -23.93 1.76
CA ALA A 631 -3.02 -24.26 2.95
C ALA A 631 -2.96 -25.76 3.27
N GLY A 632 -2.92 -26.07 4.58
CA GLY A 632 -3.16 -27.39 5.12
C GLY A 632 -4.58 -27.45 5.67
N ILE A 633 -5.45 -28.25 5.08
CA ILE A 633 -6.90 -28.24 5.36
C ILE A 633 -7.44 -29.62 5.66
N LEU A 634 -8.53 -29.61 6.41
CA LEU A 634 -9.45 -30.74 6.55
C LEU A 634 -10.72 -30.47 5.74
N GLU A 635 -11.03 -31.34 4.80
CA GLU A 635 -12.19 -31.24 3.92
C GLU A 635 -12.79 -32.66 3.69
N ASN A 636 -14.08 -32.86 4.00
CA ASN A 636 -14.78 -34.10 3.71
C ASN A 636 -14.03 -35.39 4.18
N GLN A 637 -13.61 -35.42 5.45
CA GLN A 637 -12.87 -36.58 6.04
C GLN A 637 -11.52 -36.84 5.34
N THR A 638 -10.91 -35.80 4.75
CA THR A 638 -9.64 -35.86 4.03
C THR A 638 -8.75 -34.74 4.50
N ALA A 639 -7.49 -35.02 4.81
CA ALA A 639 -6.44 -34.00 5.00
C ALA A 639 -5.83 -33.69 3.64
N LYS A 640 -5.58 -32.42 3.37
CA LYS A 640 -5.00 -31.95 2.12
C LYS A 640 -3.95 -30.85 2.35
N ILE A 641 -2.92 -30.84 1.52
CA ILE A 641 -2.10 -29.65 1.26
C ILE A 641 -2.52 -29.12 -0.10
N ILE A 642 -2.95 -27.86 -0.16
CA ILE A 642 -3.37 -27.21 -1.40
C ILE A 642 -2.50 -25.99 -1.69
N LYS A 643 -2.38 -25.67 -2.99
CA LYS A 643 -1.92 -24.40 -3.50
C LYS A 643 -3.07 -23.68 -4.18
N ARG A 644 -3.29 -22.43 -3.83
CA ARG A 644 -4.19 -21.56 -4.57
C ARG A 644 -3.39 -20.55 -5.38
N THR A 645 -3.74 -20.43 -6.66
CA THR A 645 -3.24 -19.39 -7.56
C THR A 645 -4.44 -18.79 -8.28
N ASP A 646 -4.82 -17.60 -7.88
CA ASP A 646 -5.96 -16.84 -8.39
C ASP A 646 -7.27 -17.66 -8.31
N ARG A 647 -7.79 -18.13 -9.44
CA ARG A 647 -9.02 -18.92 -9.50
C ARG A 647 -8.78 -20.43 -9.41
N THR A 648 -7.52 -20.87 -9.46
CA THR A 648 -7.17 -22.29 -9.48
C THR A 648 -6.76 -22.78 -8.10
N VAL A 649 -7.30 -23.92 -7.71
CA VAL A 649 -6.87 -24.68 -6.52
C VAL A 649 -6.25 -25.99 -6.99
N GLN A 650 -5.00 -26.21 -6.62
CA GLN A 650 -4.25 -27.44 -6.89
C GLN A 650 -4.06 -28.21 -5.60
N VAL A 651 -4.45 -29.49 -5.57
CA VAL A 651 -4.11 -30.40 -4.48
C VAL A 651 -2.67 -30.87 -4.71
N LEU A 652 -1.78 -30.61 -3.74
CA LEU A 652 -0.38 -31.03 -3.78
C LEU A 652 -0.18 -32.39 -3.11
N ALA A 653 -0.91 -32.64 -2.03
CA ALA A 653 -0.94 -33.90 -1.33
C ALA A 653 -2.30 -34.09 -0.65
N GLU A 654 -2.79 -35.35 -0.56
CA GLU A 654 -4.01 -35.67 0.17
C GLU A 654 -3.98 -37.10 0.75
N MET A 655 -4.70 -37.28 1.85
CA MET A 655 -4.97 -38.58 2.43
C MET A 655 -6.31 -38.63 3.17
N LYS A 656 -6.94 -39.78 3.25
CA LYS A 656 -8.12 -39.97 4.11
C LYS A 656 -7.73 -39.76 5.57
N TYR A 657 -8.46 -38.89 6.25
CA TYR A 657 -8.29 -38.61 7.66
C TYR A 657 -9.68 -38.49 8.30
N PRO A 658 -10.24 -39.62 8.77
CA PRO A 658 -11.57 -39.63 9.36
C PRO A 658 -11.56 -38.95 10.74
N TYR A 659 -12.46 -38.01 10.94
CA TYR A 659 -12.66 -37.30 12.20
C TYR A 659 -14.16 -37.19 12.53
N LYS A 660 -14.46 -36.99 13.81
CA LYS A 660 -15.83 -36.76 14.29
C LYS A 660 -16.10 -35.25 14.43
N GLU A 661 -17.38 -34.92 14.35
CA GLU A 661 -17.83 -33.57 14.72
C GLU A 661 -17.48 -33.25 16.18
N ASN A 662 -17.26 -31.97 16.49
CA ASN A 662 -16.83 -31.46 17.79
C ASN A 662 -15.48 -32.01 18.30
N LEU A 663 -14.68 -32.63 17.42
CA LEU A 663 -13.32 -33.03 17.78
C LEU A 663 -12.41 -31.79 17.76
N THR A 664 -11.66 -31.60 18.83
CA THR A 664 -10.65 -30.55 18.91
C THR A 664 -9.29 -31.12 18.51
N LEU A 665 -8.66 -30.52 17.49
CA LEU A 665 -7.37 -30.92 16.93
C LEU A 665 -6.39 -29.74 16.91
N ILE A 666 -5.12 -30.04 17.14
CA ILE A 666 -4.03 -29.07 16.90
C ILE A 666 -3.56 -29.27 15.46
N LEU A 667 -3.80 -28.29 14.60
CA LEU A 667 -3.27 -28.25 13.25
C LEU A 667 -1.97 -27.44 13.22
N ALA A 668 -1.01 -27.90 12.42
CA ALA A 668 0.22 -27.18 12.16
C ALA A 668 0.60 -27.31 10.68
N LEU A 669 0.91 -26.18 10.03
CA LEU A 669 1.41 -26.12 8.66
C LEU A 669 2.78 -25.45 8.67
N SER A 670 3.80 -26.19 8.23
CA SER A 670 5.18 -25.69 8.10
C SER A 670 5.52 -25.43 6.65
N ALA A 671 6.23 -24.35 6.38
CA ALA A 671 6.82 -24.04 5.09
C ALA A 671 8.32 -23.74 5.30
N ALA A 672 9.20 -24.61 4.77
CA ALA A 672 10.66 -24.51 4.89
C ALA A 672 11.31 -24.79 3.54
N GLY A 673 12.02 -23.81 2.97
CA GLY A 673 12.46 -23.89 1.57
C GLY A 673 11.26 -24.17 0.66
N GLU A 674 11.33 -25.22 -0.15
CA GLU A 674 10.23 -25.65 -1.02
C GLU A 674 9.33 -26.72 -0.37
N THR A 675 9.62 -27.13 0.88
CA THR A 675 8.91 -28.22 1.55
C THR A 675 7.76 -27.68 2.41
N LEU A 676 6.58 -28.22 2.19
CA LEU A 676 5.37 -27.99 2.98
C LEU A 676 5.06 -29.25 3.77
N ARG A 677 4.75 -29.10 5.08
CA ARG A 677 4.37 -30.24 5.94
C ARG A 677 3.13 -29.89 6.73
N PHE A 678 2.15 -30.76 6.69
CA PHE A 678 0.92 -30.62 7.47
C PHE A 678 0.89 -31.67 8.57
N ALA A 679 0.74 -31.22 9.81
CA ALA A 679 0.69 -32.08 10.98
C ALA A 679 -0.62 -31.88 11.75
N ILE A 680 -1.11 -32.95 12.37
CA ILE A 680 -2.29 -32.97 13.22
C ILE A 680 -1.89 -33.63 14.55
N ASP A 681 -2.18 -32.95 15.66
CA ASP A 681 -1.82 -33.39 17.03
C ASP A 681 -0.33 -33.79 17.18
N GLY A 682 0.54 -33.03 16.50
CA GLY A 682 2.00 -33.20 16.52
C GLY A 682 2.50 -34.32 15.57
N HIS A 683 1.64 -35.01 14.86
CA HIS A 683 2.01 -36.07 13.89
C HIS A 683 1.96 -35.49 12.47
N GLU A 684 3.06 -35.57 11.73
CA GLU A 684 3.07 -35.24 10.31
C GLU A 684 2.18 -36.22 9.55
N VAL A 685 1.15 -35.68 8.87
CA VAL A 685 0.20 -36.48 8.09
C VAL A 685 0.42 -36.33 6.59
N LEU A 686 0.92 -35.18 6.13
CA LEU A 686 1.19 -34.90 4.72
C LEU A 686 2.47 -34.08 4.54
N SER A 687 3.15 -34.36 3.44
CA SER A 687 4.26 -33.54 2.93
C SER A 687 4.12 -33.29 1.43
N ALA A 688 4.54 -32.12 0.96
CA ALA A 688 4.55 -31.75 -0.45
C ALA A 688 5.73 -30.83 -0.75
N THR A 689 6.13 -30.75 -2.01
CA THR A 689 7.16 -29.82 -2.49
C THR A 689 6.57 -28.90 -3.56
N ASP A 690 6.70 -27.58 -3.37
CA ASP A 690 6.29 -26.58 -4.34
C ASP A 690 7.05 -25.27 -4.09
N SER A 691 7.49 -24.58 -5.16
CA SER A 691 8.33 -23.39 -5.10
C SER A 691 7.60 -22.10 -5.53
N ALA A 692 6.29 -22.15 -5.79
CA ALA A 692 5.53 -21.01 -6.33
C ALA A 692 5.55 -19.79 -5.39
N TYR A 693 5.46 -20.02 -4.08
CA TYR A 693 5.49 -18.95 -3.08
C TYR A 693 6.64 -19.18 -2.10
N ALA A 694 7.68 -18.36 -2.21
CA ALA A 694 8.85 -18.45 -1.34
C ALA A 694 8.61 -17.88 0.06
N ALA A 695 7.73 -16.88 0.18
CA ALA A 695 7.44 -16.14 1.42
C ALA A 695 6.02 -15.56 1.40
N GLY A 696 5.53 -15.16 2.55
CA GLY A 696 4.22 -14.51 2.73
C GLY A 696 3.62 -14.75 4.11
N GLY A 697 2.47 -14.11 4.38
CA GLY A 697 1.76 -14.18 5.65
C GLY A 697 1.16 -15.54 5.99
N ALA A 698 0.63 -15.66 7.21
CA ALA A 698 0.01 -16.87 7.76
C ALA A 698 -1.42 -16.60 8.21
N GLY A 699 -2.25 -17.65 8.36
CA GLY A 699 -3.61 -17.43 8.81
C GLY A 699 -4.49 -18.66 8.79
N PHE A 700 -5.80 -18.41 8.60
CA PHE A 700 -6.84 -19.43 8.57
C PHE A 700 -7.56 -19.47 7.21
N LEU A 701 -8.11 -20.63 6.90
CA LEU A 701 -9.08 -20.85 5.83
C LEU A 701 -10.34 -21.48 6.41
N ILE A 702 -11.51 -20.97 6.03
CA ILE A 702 -12.81 -21.53 6.37
C ILE A 702 -13.74 -21.48 5.15
N GLU A 703 -14.41 -22.58 4.84
CA GLU A 703 -15.42 -22.67 3.79
C GLU A 703 -16.70 -23.31 4.33
N GLU A 704 -17.84 -22.71 4.03
CA GLU A 704 -19.20 -23.17 4.34
C GLU A 704 -19.32 -23.72 5.77
N GLY A 705 -19.09 -22.84 6.78
CA GLY A 705 -19.19 -23.29 8.15
C GLY A 705 -18.80 -22.29 9.20
N THR A 706 -18.74 -22.78 10.44
CA THR A 706 -18.29 -22.05 11.64
C THR A 706 -17.41 -22.95 12.48
N VAL A 707 -16.21 -22.49 12.83
CA VAL A 707 -15.23 -23.24 13.60
C VAL A 707 -14.59 -22.35 14.68
N PRO A 708 -14.66 -22.76 15.95
CA PRO A 708 -13.90 -22.13 17.04
C PRO A 708 -12.39 -22.42 16.92
N ALA A 709 -11.57 -21.39 17.09
CA ALA A 709 -10.12 -21.47 17.12
C ALA A 709 -9.56 -21.02 18.47
N HIS A 710 -8.76 -21.89 19.10
CA HIS A 710 -8.17 -21.65 20.43
C HIS A 710 -6.71 -21.22 20.26
N GLY A 711 -6.51 -19.93 20.01
CA GLY A 711 -5.21 -19.34 19.79
C GLY A 711 -4.68 -19.46 18.37
N PHE A 712 -3.60 -18.73 18.13
CA PHE A 712 -2.88 -18.68 16.86
C PHE A 712 -1.40 -18.49 17.15
N ALA A 713 -0.54 -19.31 16.58
CA ALA A 713 0.90 -19.20 16.79
C ALA A 713 1.68 -19.30 15.49
N VAL A 714 2.74 -18.48 15.38
CA VAL A 714 3.74 -18.57 14.32
C VAL A 714 5.11 -18.65 14.97
N ARG A 715 5.93 -19.59 14.51
CA ARG A 715 7.32 -19.69 14.94
C ARG A 715 8.23 -19.90 13.74
N LYS A 716 9.38 -19.27 13.78
CA LYS A 716 10.45 -19.52 12.83
C LYS A 716 10.96 -20.94 12.97
N ILE A 717 11.27 -21.59 11.85
CA ILE A 717 11.92 -22.90 11.81
C ILE A 717 13.23 -22.80 11.02
N ALA A 718 14.18 -23.70 11.31
CA ALA A 718 15.39 -23.77 10.52
C ALA A 718 15.04 -24.17 9.09
N ALA A 719 15.70 -23.56 8.11
CA ALA A 719 15.65 -24.05 6.74
C ALA A 719 16.06 -25.53 6.75
N ALA A 720 15.30 -26.39 6.05
CA ALA A 720 15.71 -27.77 5.88
C ALA A 720 17.08 -27.75 5.20
N THR A 721 18.13 -28.15 5.93
CA THR A 721 19.43 -28.42 5.30
C THR A 721 19.14 -29.48 4.26
N ALA A 722 19.42 -29.16 2.98
CA ALA A 722 19.38 -30.18 1.93
C ALA A 722 20.25 -31.33 2.41
N GLY A 723 19.62 -32.43 2.80
CA GLY A 723 20.31 -33.62 3.27
C GLY A 723 21.21 -34.11 2.15
N GLY A 724 22.48 -34.34 2.51
CA GLY A 724 23.49 -34.90 1.63
C GLY A 724 23.13 -36.29 1.16
#